data_79641cac4c8b4711e0002d7492347231
#
_entry.id   79641cac4c8b4711e0002d7492347231
#
_cell.length_a   1.000
_cell.length_b   1.000
_cell.length_c   1.000
_cell.angle_alpha   90.00
_cell.angle_beta   90.00
_cell.angle_gamma   90.00
#
_symmetry.space_group_name_H-M   'P 1'
#
loop_
_entity.id
_entity.type
_entity.pdbx_description
1 polymer ?
#
loop_
_entity_poly.entity_id
_entity_poly.type
_entity_poly.pdbx_seq_one_letter_code
_entity_poly.pdbx_strand_id
1 'polypeptide(L)'
;MIRLIFKRLLLVQLVVSSISILGNTIDGVIVARLLGAGAIAACGLLNPFAIVAAAISDVITSGTQVVCSRSVGAGDKEGANRQLGVAFALSFTISTGMVALGYIFIHELCLILGANPGTLLFFETEAYARGLLPSLIPATPIALMMFTCVSNGDMMRCRIAGGSIVSLNIVFSIVSILVFDGGLFGVGLSTSLSTYLVFFYLLGHFKNKSASLRPSFAKLDTHDFKQIVFIGSPRATYKLCTFLLILLFNNILLDFCGQDYVVAYSVVRSIFGIVSFATAALYYCTSLISSTFFGEENRRALHDTVREFTRLGLIMGIIGFALMAISGRLLTLMFLDAGTEAYETAVLGLSVISTSLPFCAVTACFQNYFIGTGHQRWGVVLNIITILVLTPAAGFLLMPFFDYLFVYAAFPASYILELVLIGIFVACKKRKSPFRAESYLFVPESFGSPREHELSFEVHEASDLASVEARFGQLCCNGGFEAEGKHAFRALSAFASTRMERREGRPGEACFVRAFCKDGMLNLIIWNTFGLMGSNPISKTLSQGRELLRNGRLPKHEGINPERGRIDPNATGRLKDAGNGNDGASLQAAGRPDGTSDRQDKASPKKDSHLGRNEAQPDAALIGLLEGCDYSLSNPFGLERLCVSLGKAQTQEPGKDPADQDACEERGHRRFDGRPAGQAEGDPEAPKPSESDPCGRRPSR
;
A
#
# COMPACT_ATOMS: atom_id res chain seq x y z
N MET A 1 15.79 -2.56 -5.36
CA MET A 1 14.78 -1.96 -4.44
C MET A 1 13.37 -2.43 -4.72
N ILE A 2 12.72 -2.11 -5.85
CA ILE A 2 11.29 -2.36 -6.13
C ILE A 2 10.90 -3.85 -5.95
N ARG A 3 11.70 -4.79 -6.47
CA ARG A 3 11.46 -6.24 -6.27
C ARG A 3 11.39 -6.64 -4.79
N LEU A 4 12.23 -6.07 -3.96
CA LEU A 4 12.25 -6.36 -2.53
C LEU A 4 11.00 -5.83 -1.85
N ILE A 5 10.57 -4.62 -2.20
CA ILE A 5 9.33 -4.01 -1.69
C ILE A 5 8.13 -4.87 -2.10
N PHE A 6 8.00 -5.22 -3.39
CA PHE A 6 6.94 -6.12 -3.84
C PHE A 6 6.96 -7.45 -3.11
N LYS A 7 8.10 -8.11 -2.99
CA LYS A 7 8.21 -9.41 -2.29
C LYS A 7 7.74 -9.33 -0.85
N ARG A 8 8.12 -8.30 -0.12
CA ARG A 8 7.72 -8.11 1.29
C ARG A 8 6.23 -7.82 1.43
N LEU A 9 5.71 -6.87 0.66
CA LEU A 9 4.30 -6.47 0.71
C LEU A 9 3.38 -7.58 0.22
N LEU A 10 3.74 -8.23 -0.89
CA LEU A 10 2.96 -9.28 -1.51
C LEU A 10 2.77 -10.47 -0.57
N LEU A 11 3.84 -10.89 0.12
CA LEU A 11 3.76 -11.98 1.10
C LEU A 11 2.75 -11.68 2.22
N VAL A 12 2.78 -10.47 2.77
CA VAL A 12 1.84 -10.06 3.81
C VAL A 12 0.42 -10.03 3.26
N GLN A 13 0.24 -9.43 2.09
CA GLN A 13 -1.08 -9.27 1.48
C GLN A 13 -1.68 -10.60 1.03
N LEU A 14 -0.86 -11.52 0.51
CA LEU A 14 -1.29 -12.89 0.19
C LEU A 14 -1.83 -13.61 1.43
N VAL A 15 -1.10 -13.55 2.55
CA VAL A 15 -1.55 -14.17 3.81
C VAL A 15 -2.88 -13.57 4.27
N VAL A 16 -2.99 -12.24 4.30
CA VAL A 16 -4.23 -11.57 4.73
C VAL A 16 -5.41 -11.91 3.81
N SER A 17 -5.20 -11.89 2.49
CA SER A 17 -6.26 -12.19 1.51
C SER A 17 -6.70 -13.66 1.58
N SER A 18 -5.74 -14.61 1.72
CA SER A 18 -6.05 -16.04 1.84
C SER A 18 -6.88 -16.35 3.08
N ILE A 19 -6.50 -15.77 4.23
CA ILE A 19 -7.22 -15.96 5.48
C ILE A 19 -8.66 -15.43 5.36
N SER A 20 -8.85 -14.26 4.75
CA SER A 20 -10.17 -13.66 4.58
C SER A 20 -11.11 -14.53 3.73
N ILE A 21 -10.60 -15.10 2.63
CA ILE A 21 -11.41 -15.95 1.75
C ILE A 21 -11.75 -17.29 2.43
N LEU A 22 -10.75 -17.93 3.03
CA LEU A 22 -10.96 -19.17 3.77
C LEU A 22 -11.98 -18.99 4.90
N GLY A 23 -11.89 -17.84 5.60
CA GLY A 23 -12.82 -17.53 6.67
C GLY A 23 -14.26 -17.43 6.20
N ASN A 24 -14.54 -16.69 5.15
CA ASN A 24 -15.87 -16.57 4.59
C ASN A 24 -16.43 -17.94 4.13
N THR A 25 -15.57 -18.79 3.56
CA THR A 25 -15.98 -20.14 3.13
C THR A 25 -16.31 -21.02 4.32
N ILE A 26 -15.47 -21.03 5.36
CA ILE A 26 -15.69 -21.82 6.58
C ILE A 26 -16.95 -21.34 7.31
N ASP A 27 -17.18 -20.05 7.41
CA ASP A 27 -18.37 -19.48 8.04
C ASP A 27 -19.64 -19.94 7.31
N GLY A 28 -19.66 -19.91 5.98
CA GLY A 28 -20.75 -20.47 5.18
C GLY A 28 -20.99 -21.96 5.41
N VAL A 29 -19.93 -22.76 5.54
CA VAL A 29 -20.04 -24.21 5.85
C VAL A 29 -20.61 -24.44 7.25
N ILE A 30 -20.20 -23.65 8.25
CA ILE A 30 -20.72 -23.73 9.62
C ILE A 30 -22.22 -23.47 9.64
N VAL A 31 -22.66 -22.38 9.00
CA VAL A 31 -24.08 -22.02 8.89
C VAL A 31 -24.87 -23.15 8.20
N ALA A 32 -24.33 -23.66 7.07
CA ALA A 32 -24.96 -24.78 6.34
C ALA A 32 -25.18 -26.01 7.15
N ARG A 33 -24.14 -26.42 7.88
CA ARG A 33 -24.13 -27.71 8.62
C ARG A 33 -24.88 -27.64 9.94
N LEU A 34 -24.85 -26.51 10.63
CA LEU A 34 -25.44 -26.38 11.97
C LEU A 34 -26.86 -25.81 11.96
N LEU A 35 -27.17 -24.90 11.00
CA LEU A 35 -28.46 -24.20 10.94
C LEU A 35 -29.33 -24.64 9.75
N GLY A 36 -28.73 -25.31 8.75
CA GLY A 36 -29.44 -25.84 7.59
C GLY A 36 -29.56 -24.89 6.39
N ALA A 37 -30.27 -25.35 5.35
CA ALA A 37 -30.36 -24.67 4.06
C ALA A 37 -31.12 -23.32 4.12
N GLY A 38 -32.14 -23.21 4.98
CA GLY A 38 -32.89 -21.96 5.17
C GLY A 38 -32.00 -20.81 5.67
N ALA A 39 -31.14 -21.13 6.61
CA ALA A 39 -30.19 -20.16 7.16
C ALA A 39 -29.19 -19.64 6.11
N ILE A 40 -28.73 -20.50 5.18
CA ILE A 40 -27.89 -20.03 4.06
C ILE A 40 -28.65 -19.09 3.14
N ALA A 41 -29.91 -19.39 2.85
CA ALA A 41 -30.75 -18.54 2.03
C ALA A 41 -30.92 -17.16 2.67
N ALA A 42 -31.14 -17.08 3.99
CA ALA A 42 -31.22 -15.82 4.72
C ALA A 42 -29.92 -15.02 4.67
N CYS A 43 -28.75 -15.68 4.86
CA CYS A 43 -27.46 -15.03 4.67
C CYS A 43 -27.25 -14.54 3.23
N GLY A 44 -27.71 -15.33 2.23
CA GLY A 44 -27.64 -14.98 0.82
C GLY A 44 -28.46 -13.73 0.46
N LEU A 45 -29.63 -13.55 1.06
CA LEU A 45 -30.47 -12.37 0.84
C LEU A 45 -29.80 -11.07 1.29
N LEU A 46 -28.92 -11.09 2.29
CA LEU A 46 -28.17 -9.89 2.74
C LEU A 46 -26.94 -9.56 1.90
N ASN A 47 -26.51 -10.45 0.97
CA ASN A 47 -25.33 -10.20 0.12
C ASN A 47 -25.38 -8.90 -0.68
N PRO A 48 -26.49 -8.49 -1.34
CA PRO A 48 -26.55 -7.20 -2.05
C PRO A 48 -26.23 -6.02 -1.15
N PHE A 49 -26.79 -6.02 0.07
CA PHE A 49 -26.51 -4.98 1.06
C PHE A 49 -25.02 -4.99 1.47
N ALA A 50 -24.45 -6.16 1.72
CA ALA A 50 -23.02 -6.31 2.07
C ALA A 50 -22.12 -5.81 0.93
N ILE A 51 -22.48 -6.03 -0.35
CA ILE A 51 -21.74 -5.53 -1.52
C ILE A 51 -21.76 -3.99 -1.54
N VAL A 52 -22.88 -3.36 -1.28
CA VAL A 52 -23.00 -1.88 -1.24
C VAL A 52 -22.15 -1.32 -0.09
N ALA A 53 -22.25 -1.90 1.11
CA ALA A 53 -21.44 -1.50 2.26
C ALA A 53 -19.96 -1.64 1.98
N ALA A 54 -19.54 -2.75 1.38
CA ALA A 54 -18.16 -2.98 0.98
C ALA A 54 -17.69 -2.03 -0.14
N ALA A 55 -18.56 -1.64 -1.08
CA ALA A 55 -18.21 -0.66 -2.12
C ALA A 55 -17.92 0.72 -1.51
N ILE A 56 -18.72 1.15 -0.55
CA ILE A 56 -18.53 2.42 0.18
C ILE A 56 -17.21 2.37 0.99
N SER A 57 -16.98 1.26 1.71
CA SER A 57 -15.72 1.04 2.44
C SER A 57 -14.50 1.10 1.51
N ASP A 58 -14.58 0.49 0.33
CA ASP A 58 -13.50 0.47 -0.66
C ASP A 58 -13.19 1.86 -1.23
N VAL A 59 -14.19 2.74 -1.41
CA VAL A 59 -13.95 4.13 -1.81
C VAL A 59 -13.08 4.84 -0.78
N ILE A 60 -13.47 4.73 0.49
CA ILE A 60 -12.76 5.41 1.57
C ILE A 60 -11.33 4.84 1.71
N THR A 61 -11.20 3.53 1.78
CA THR A 61 -9.91 2.87 2.04
C THR A 61 -8.94 3.02 0.89
N SER A 62 -9.37 2.79 -0.36
CA SER A 62 -8.50 2.90 -1.54
C SER A 62 -8.12 4.35 -1.83
N GLY A 63 -9.05 5.29 -1.69
CA GLY A 63 -8.78 6.72 -1.82
C GLY A 63 -7.76 7.19 -0.80
N THR A 64 -7.94 6.84 0.47
CA THR A 64 -7.01 7.17 1.56
C THR A 64 -5.63 6.55 1.32
N GLN A 65 -5.59 5.27 0.91
CA GLN A 65 -4.33 4.60 0.60
C GLN A 65 -3.51 5.38 -0.43
N VAL A 66 -4.12 5.83 -1.52
CA VAL A 66 -3.43 6.54 -2.58
C VAL A 66 -3.03 7.96 -2.15
N VAL A 67 -3.95 8.70 -1.53
CA VAL A 67 -3.71 10.10 -1.12
C VAL A 67 -2.61 10.16 -0.05
N CYS A 68 -2.74 9.38 1.02
CA CYS A 68 -1.73 9.32 2.08
C CYS A 68 -0.37 8.81 1.58
N SER A 69 -0.36 7.80 0.67
CA SER A 69 0.90 7.28 0.14
C SER A 69 1.62 8.30 -0.74
N ARG A 70 0.89 9.12 -1.50
CA ARG A 70 1.49 10.24 -2.24
C ARG A 70 2.09 11.28 -1.31
N SER A 71 1.38 11.69 -0.26
CA SER A 71 1.89 12.63 0.73
C SER A 71 3.12 12.08 1.46
N VAL A 72 3.11 10.79 1.81
CA VAL A 72 4.30 10.10 2.38
C VAL A 72 5.46 10.10 1.37
N GLY A 73 5.18 9.83 0.09
CA GLY A 73 6.17 9.88 -0.98
C GLY A 73 6.76 11.27 -1.16
N ALA A 74 5.95 12.31 -1.12
CA ALA A 74 6.36 13.71 -1.18
C ALA A 74 7.10 14.21 0.08
N GLY A 75 7.11 13.42 1.16
CA GLY A 75 7.68 13.83 2.44
C GLY A 75 6.73 14.67 3.31
N ASP A 76 5.52 14.97 2.84
CA ASP A 76 4.49 15.71 3.58
C ASP A 76 3.82 14.82 4.63
N LYS A 77 4.43 14.76 5.79
CA LYS A 77 3.95 13.97 6.92
C LYS A 77 2.69 14.58 7.57
N GLU A 78 2.60 15.88 7.62
CA GLU A 78 1.45 16.57 8.20
C GLU A 78 0.21 16.41 7.34
N GLY A 79 0.34 16.58 6.03
CA GLY A 79 -0.71 16.32 5.06
C GLY A 79 -1.20 14.86 5.12
N ALA A 80 -0.27 13.89 5.14
CA ALA A 80 -0.62 12.48 5.26
C ALA A 80 -1.41 12.17 6.56
N ASN A 81 -1.00 12.73 7.69
CA ASN A 81 -1.68 12.54 8.97
C ASN A 81 -3.07 13.20 8.99
N ARG A 82 -3.22 14.39 8.40
CA ARG A 82 -4.49 15.10 8.25
C ARG A 82 -5.45 14.29 7.37
N GLN A 83 -4.99 13.85 6.19
CA GLN A 83 -5.77 13.03 5.26
C GLN A 83 -6.25 11.73 5.91
N LEU A 84 -5.40 11.08 6.69
CA LEU A 84 -5.77 9.90 7.47
C LEU A 84 -6.84 10.23 8.52
N GLY A 85 -6.72 11.38 9.21
CA GLY A 85 -7.73 11.85 10.17
C GLY A 85 -9.10 12.08 9.52
N VAL A 86 -9.12 12.73 8.34
CA VAL A 86 -10.34 12.91 7.52
C VAL A 86 -10.95 11.56 7.15
N ALA A 87 -10.13 10.59 6.73
CA ALA A 87 -10.60 9.26 6.37
C ALA A 87 -11.24 8.50 7.54
N PHE A 88 -10.65 8.58 8.74
CA PHE A 88 -11.24 8.00 9.94
C PHE A 88 -12.57 8.68 10.31
N ALA A 89 -12.62 10.02 10.32
CA ALA A 89 -13.86 10.75 10.58
C ALA A 89 -14.96 10.35 9.59
N LEU A 90 -14.62 10.31 8.29
CA LEU A 90 -15.53 9.90 7.22
C LEU A 90 -16.03 8.46 7.42
N SER A 91 -15.10 7.52 7.71
CA SER A 91 -15.44 6.12 7.88
C SER A 91 -16.40 5.90 9.05
N PHE A 92 -16.14 6.52 10.19
CA PHE A 92 -17.07 6.43 11.35
C PHE A 92 -18.42 7.05 11.07
N THR A 93 -18.46 8.25 10.46
CA THR A 93 -19.72 8.94 10.16
C THR A 93 -20.58 8.13 9.20
N ILE A 94 -20.01 7.66 8.08
CA ILE A 94 -20.77 6.90 7.08
C ILE A 94 -21.20 5.54 7.65
N SER A 95 -20.28 4.80 8.29
CA SER A 95 -20.60 3.47 8.84
C SER A 95 -21.67 3.55 9.94
N THR A 96 -21.56 4.54 10.83
CA THR A 96 -22.61 4.76 11.87
C THR A 96 -23.93 5.15 11.25
N GLY A 97 -23.93 6.02 10.24
CA GLY A 97 -25.12 6.38 9.47
C GLY A 97 -25.78 5.17 8.80
N MET A 98 -24.97 4.31 8.15
CA MET A 98 -25.48 3.07 7.53
C MET A 98 -26.09 2.11 8.54
N VAL A 99 -25.45 1.95 9.70
CA VAL A 99 -25.98 1.09 10.78
C VAL A 99 -27.26 1.66 11.33
N ALA A 100 -27.33 2.97 11.61
CA ALA A 100 -28.53 3.63 12.10
C ALA A 100 -29.71 3.48 11.12
N LEU A 101 -29.47 3.77 9.82
CA LEU A 101 -30.48 3.58 8.78
C LEU A 101 -30.85 2.09 8.63
N GLY A 102 -29.89 1.19 8.70
CA GLY A 102 -30.13 -0.25 8.64
C GLY A 102 -31.03 -0.74 9.77
N TYR A 103 -30.86 -0.24 10.99
CA TYR A 103 -31.75 -0.58 12.12
C TYR A 103 -33.10 0.08 12.02
N ILE A 104 -33.19 1.36 11.59
CA ILE A 104 -34.49 2.07 11.44
C ILE A 104 -35.35 1.40 10.37
N PHE A 105 -34.71 1.01 9.24
CA PHE A 105 -35.42 0.46 8.09
C PHE A 105 -35.13 -1.05 7.90
N ILE A 106 -34.92 -1.80 8.99
CA ILE A 106 -34.51 -3.22 8.89
C ILE A 106 -35.63 -4.06 8.26
N HIS A 107 -36.88 -3.76 8.57
CA HIS A 107 -38.04 -4.44 8.02
C HIS A 107 -38.14 -4.21 6.51
N GLU A 108 -38.07 -2.96 6.09
CA GLU A 108 -38.14 -2.54 4.69
C GLU A 108 -36.91 -3.09 3.91
N LEU A 109 -35.75 -3.13 4.55
CA LEU A 109 -34.55 -3.71 3.97
C LEU A 109 -34.77 -5.19 3.63
N CYS A 110 -35.33 -5.98 4.56
CA CYS A 110 -35.65 -7.38 4.31
C CYS A 110 -36.65 -7.56 3.17
N LEU A 111 -37.68 -6.67 3.08
CA LEU A 111 -38.64 -6.69 1.98
C LEU A 111 -38.01 -6.39 0.64
N ILE A 112 -37.17 -5.34 0.55
CA ILE A 112 -36.46 -4.96 -0.67
C ILE A 112 -35.53 -6.09 -1.13
N LEU A 113 -34.93 -6.83 -0.20
CA LEU A 113 -34.05 -7.94 -0.50
C LEU A 113 -34.82 -9.22 -0.91
N GLY A 114 -36.14 -9.22 -0.85
CA GLY A 114 -36.98 -10.32 -1.34
C GLY A 114 -37.47 -11.30 -0.28
N ALA A 115 -37.30 -10.99 1.01
CA ALA A 115 -37.88 -11.80 2.08
C ALA A 115 -39.37 -11.48 2.22
N ASN A 116 -40.26 -12.48 2.06
CA ASN A 116 -41.72 -12.30 2.19
C ASN A 116 -42.13 -12.21 3.67
N PRO A 117 -42.94 -11.23 4.06
CA PRO A 117 -43.38 -11.05 5.43
C PRO A 117 -44.10 -12.29 5.98
N GLY A 118 -43.86 -12.62 7.24
CA GLY A 118 -44.49 -13.76 7.91
C GLY A 118 -43.90 -15.12 7.58
N THR A 119 -42.87 -15.19 6.73
CA THR A 119 -42.12 -16.43 6.47
C THR A 119 -40.97 -16.61 7.47
N LEU A 120 -40.58 -17.86 7.73
CA LEU A 120 -39.38 -18.16 8.55
C LEU A 120 -38.14 -17.45 7.98
N LEU A 121 -37.99 -17.46 6.65
CA LEU A 121 -36.90 -16.79 5.94
C LEU A 121 -36.81 -15.29 6.25
N PHE A 122 -37.96 -14.60 6.40
CA PHE A 122 -37.99 -13.18 6.78
C PHE A 122 -37.42 -12.98 8.19
N PHE A 123 -37.92 -13.75 9.17
CA PHE A 123 -37.44 -13.64 10.56
C PHE A 123 -35.95 -14.00 10.71
N GLU A 124 -35.47 -15.01 9.99
CA GLU A 124 -34.07 -15.42 9.97
C GLU A 124 -33.18 -14.35 9.33
N THR A 125 -33.62 -13.73 8.21
CA THR A 125 -32.91 -12.65 7.54
C THR A 125 -32.83 -11.42 8.43
N GLU A 126 -33.93 -11.05 9.09
CA GLU A 126 -33.96 -9.92 10.02
C GLU A 126 -33.08 -10.17 11.25
N ALA A 127 -33.13 -11.36 11.83
CA ALA A 127 -32.28 -11.77 12.96
C ALA A 127 -30.79 -11.70 12.60
N TYR A 128 -30.42 -12.23 11.43
CA TYR A 128 -29.05 -12.16 10.94
C TYR A 128 -28.60 -10.71 10.71
N ALA A 129 -29.43 -9.89 10.06
CA ALA A 129 -29.16 -8.49 9.83
C ALA A 129 -28.91 -7.71 11.13
N ARG A 130 -29.75 -7.92 12.16
CA ARG A 130 -29.59 -7.31 13.48
C ARG A 130 -28.25 -7.62 14.12
N GLY A 131 -27.81 -8.86 14.01
CA GLY A 131 -26.50 -9.28 14.53
C GLY A 131 -25.31 -8.75 13.72
N LEU A 132 -25.46 -8.64 12.40
CA LEU A 132 -24.37 -8.28 11.47
C LEU A 132 -24.15 -6.76 11.37
N LEU A 133 -25.21 -5.94 11.40
CA LEU A 133 -25.13 -4.49 11.18
C LEU A 133 -24.07 -3.80 12.05
N PRO A 134 -23.91 -4.09 13.37
CA PRO A 134 -22.89 -3.42 14.18
C PRO A 134 -21.47 -3.61 13.69
N SER A 135 -21.15 -4.70 12.97
CA SER A 135 -19.82 -4.97 12.43
C SER A 135 -19.36 -3.92 11.41
N LEU A 136 -20.30 -3.23 10.76
CA LEU A 136 -19.98 -2.21 9.75
C LEU A 136 -19.27 -0.99 10.35
N ILE A 137 -19.53 -0.65 11.62
CA ILE A 137 -18.89 0.51 12.27
C ILE A 137 -17.36 0.36 12.31
N PRO A 138 -16.80 -0.74 12.84
CA PRO A 138 -15.35 -0.92 12.89
C PRO A 138 -14.73 -1.44 11.58
N ALA A 139 -15.51 -1.98 10.63
CA ALA A 139 -14.99 -2.64 9.42
C ALA A 139 -14.11 -1.71 8.56
N THR A 140 -14.61 -0.52 8.20
CA THR A 140 -13.85 0.45 7.41
C THR A 140 -12.65 1.03 8.18
N PRO A 141 -12.78 1.45 9.45
CA PRO A 141 -11.65 1.82 10.30
C PRO A 141 -10.57 0.74 10.41
N ILE A 142 -10.93 -0.55 10.52
CA ILE A 142 -9.96 -1.65 10.52
C ILE A 142 -9.12 -1.66 9.25
N ALA A 143 -9.75 -1.53 8.09
CA ALA A 143 -9.04 -1.49 6.80
C ALA A 143 -8.06 -0.31 6.73
N LEU A 144 -8.44 0.88 7.24
CA LEU A 144 -7.55 2.04 7.37
C LEU A 144 -6.40 1.78 8.35
N MET A 145 -6.65 1.12 9.48
CA MET A 145 -5.61 0.76 10.44
C MET A 145 -4.65 -0.28 9.87
N MET A 146 -5.14 -1.28 9.13
CA MET A 146 -4.30 -2.27 8.45
C MET A 146 -3.39 -1.59 7.41
N PHE A 147 -3.93 -0.67 6.61
CA PHE A 147 -3.13 0.17 5.71
C PHE A 147 -2.05 0.96 6.49
N THR A 148 -2.42 1.57 7.62
CA THR A 148 -1.50 2.35 8.45
C THR A 148 -0.40 1.48 9.05
N CYS A 149 -0.74 0.26 9.52
CA CYS A 149 0.24 -0.72 10.03
C CYS A 149 1.25 -1.12 8.94
N VAL A 150 0.77 -1.42 7.72
CA VAL A 150 1.63 -1.76 6.58
C VAL A 150 2.53 -0.58 6.21
N SER A 151 1.97 0.63 6.16
CA SER A 151 2.72 1.86 5.83
C SER A 151 3.77 2.22 6.88
N ASN A 152 3.53 1.92 8.15
CA ASN A 152 4.48 2.11 9.25
C ASN A 152 5.42 0.91 9.47
N GLY A 153 5.31 -0.17 8.65
CA GLY A 153 6.16 -1.35 8.74
C GLY A 153 5.77 -2.36 9.83
N ASP A 154 4.65 -2.18 10.54
CA ASP A 154 4.12 -3.12 11.54
C ASP A 154 3.32 -4.25 10.87
N MET A 155 4.00 -4.98 9.98
CA MET A 155 3.40 -6.03 9.16
C MET A 155 2.94 -7.23 10.00
N MET A 156 3.59 -7.47 11.15
CA MET A 156 3.21 -8.59 12.04
C MET A 156 1.84 -8.33 12.66
N ARG A 157 1.58 -7.12 13.12
CA ARG A 157 0.28 -6.74 13.68
C ARG A 157 -0.84 -6.85 12.64
N CYS A 158 -0.56 -6.47 11.39
CA CYS A 158 -1.51 -6.62 10.28
C CYS A 158 -1.86 -8.10 10.03
N ARG A 159 -0.86 -9.01 10.03
CA ARG A 159 -1.09 -10.45 9.86
C ARG A 159 -1.89 -11.06 11.01
N ILE A 160 -1.55 -10.71 12.25
CA ILE A 160 -2.29 -11.16 13.44
C ILE A 160 -3.73 -10.68 13.37
N ALA A 161 -3.97 -9.40 13.05
CA ALA A 161 -5.31 -8.85 12.93
C ALA A 161 -6.16 -9.60 11.88
N GLY A 162 -5.60 -9.82 10.67
CA GLY A 162 -6.29 -10.57 9.61
C GLY A 162 -6.64 -12.00 10.03
N GLY A 163 -5.69 -12.71 10.65
CA GLY A 163 -5.95 -14.07 11.18
C GLY A 163 -6.96 -14.08 12.31
N SER A 164 -6.88 -13.12 13.24
CA SER A 164 -7.76 -13.06 14.41
C SER A 164 -9.22 -12.77 14.04
N ILE A 165 -9.49 -11.92 13.02
CA ILE A 165 -10.87 -11.66 12.58
C ILE A 165 -11.56 -12.98 12.25
N VAL A 166 -10.93 -13.80 11.43
CA VAL A 166 -11.51 -15.06 10.96
C VAL A 166 -11.60 -16.11 12.08
N SER A 167 -10.49 -16.32 12.82
CA SER A 167 -10.45 -17.32 13.88
C SER A 167 -11.45 -17.03 15.00
N LEU A 168 -11.56 -15.76 15.42
CA LEU A 168 -12.52 -15.33 16.44
C LEU A 168 -13.97 -15.46 15.93
N ASN A 169 -14.22 -15.07 14.67
CA ASN A 169 -15.54 -15.21 14.05
C ASN A 169 -16.00 -16.68 14.06
N ILE A 170 -15.16 -17.62 13.59
CA ILE A 170 -15.45 -19.05 13.61
C ILE A 170 -15.75 -19.56 15.03
N VAL A 171 -14.87 -19.24 15.99
CA VAL A 171 -15.05 -19.68 17.38
C VAL A 171 -16.36 -19.13 17.97
N PHE A 172 -16.61 -17.85 17.78
CA PHE A 172 -17.83 -17.22 18.32
C PHE A 172 -19.10 -17.72 17.63
N SER A 173 -19.06 -17.99 16.31
CA SER A 173 -20.20 -18.58 15.59
C SER A 173 -20.53 -19.98 16.14
N ILE A 174 -19.52 -20.83 16.31
CA ILE A 174 -19.71 -22.17 16.89
C ILE A 174 -20.26 -22.09 18.33
N VAL A 175 -19.65 -21.25 19.18
CA VAL A 175 -20.09 -21.08 20.56
C VAL A 175 -21.51 -20.49 20.62
N SER A 176 -21.82 -19.51 19.79
CA SER A 176 -23.14 -18.89 19.73
C SER A 176 -24.24 -19.90 19.33
N ILE A 177 -23.97 -20.77 18.36
CA ILE A 177 -24.92 -21.76 17.89
C ILE A 177 -25.06 -22.90 18.91
N LEU A 178 -23.94 -23.50 19.39
CA LEU A 178 -23.97 -24.73 20.18
C LEU A 178 -24.21 -24.50 21.68
N VAL A 179 -23.79 -23.36 22.24
CA VAL A 179 -23.88 -23.10 23.68
C VAL A 179 -25.05 -22.17 24.01
N PHE A 180 -25.26 -21.13 23.17
CA PHE A 180 -26.27 -20.12 23.46
C PHE A 180 -27.55 -20.26 22.63
N ASP A 181 -27.61 -21.22 21.74
CA ASP A 181 -28.74 -21.47 20.82
C ASP A 181 -29.16 -20.17 20.06
N GLY A 182 -28.15 -19.35 19.72
CA GLY A 182 -28.32 -17.99 19.22
C GLY A 182 -28.79 -17.92 17.78
N GLY A 183 -28.93 -19.03 17.06
CA GLY A 183 -29.37 -19.11 15.68
C GLY A 183 -28.59 -18.18 14.75
N LEU A 184 -29.24 -17.62 13.74
CA LEU A 184 -28.63 -16.68 12.78
C LEU A 184 -28.29 -15.32 13.39
N PHE A 185 -29.03 -14.84 14.39
CA PHE A 185 -28.67 -13.62 15.14
C PHE A 185 -27.28 -13.79 15.76
N GLY A 186 -27.03 -14.95 16.37
CA GLY A 186 -25.74 -15.28 16.98
C GLY A 186 -24.58 -15.33 16.01
N VAL A 187 -24.78 -15.83 14.79
CA VAL A 187 -23.77 -15.79 13.71
C VAL A 187 -23.45 -14.37 13.32
N GLY A 188 -24.44 -13.52 13.09
CA GLY A 188 -24.25 -12.09 12.81
C GLY A 188 -23.52 -11.36 13.94
N LEU A 189 -23.91 -11.64 15.20
CA LEU A 189 -23.27 -11.06 16.39
C LEU A 189 -21.83 -11.52 16.55
N SER A 190 -21.51 -12.77 16.19
CA SER A 190 -20.14 -13.31 16.20
C SER A 190 -19.21 -12.53 15.26
N THR A 191 -19.71 -12.18 14.06
CA THR A 191 -19.02 -11.32 13.10
C THR A 191 -18.79 -9.92 13.70
N SER A 192 -19.79 -9.36 14.36
CA SER A 192 -19.67 -8.05 15.01
C SER A 192 -18.64 -8.08 16.15
N LEU A 193 -18.73 -9.05 17.04
CA LEU A 193 -17.85 -9.16 18.20
C LEU A 193 -16.38 -9.37 17.79
N SER A 194 -16.12 -10.29 16.84
CA SER A 194 -14.76 -10.54 16.32
C SER A 194 -14.16 -9.27 15.70
N THR A 195 -14.95 -8.52 14.95
CA THR A 195 -14.54 -7.28 14.29
C THR A 195 -14.21 -6.20 15.34
N TYR A 196 -15.03 -6.02 16.38
CA TYR A 196 -14.74 -5.07 17.46
C TYR A 196 -13.48 -5.42 18.24
N LEU A 197 -13.25 -6.69 18.56
CA LEU A 197 -12.04 -7.12 19.27
C LEU A 197 -10.77 -6.81 18.46
N VAL A 198 -10.80 -7.06 17.17
CA VAL A 198 -9.66 -6.75 16.28
C VAL A 198 -9.48 -5.24 16.11
N PHE A 199 -10.56 -4.48 16.07
CA PHE A 199 -10.49 -3.01 16.07
C PHE A 199 -9.72 -2.49 17.29
N PHE A 200 -10.06 -2.93 18.51
CA PHE A 200 -9.36 -2.54 19.72
C PHE A 200 -7.91 -3.02 19.76
N TYR A 201 -7.62 -4.22 19.23
CA TYR A 201 -6.25 -4.70 19.09
C TYR A 201 -5.42 -3.79 18.18
N LEU A 202 -5.96 -3.37 17.03
CA LEU A 202 -5.29 -2.49 16.08
C LEU A 202 -5.10 -1.07 16.61
N LEU A 203 -6.00 -0.55 17.45
CA LEU A 203 -5.82 0.75 18.12
C LEU A 203 -4.52 0.80 18.94
N GLY A 204 -4.05 -0.34 19.44
CA GLY A 204 -2.76 -0.46 20.11
C GLY A 204 -1.56 -0.07 19.25
N HIS A 205 -1.68 -0.03 17.91
CA HIS A 205 -0.64 0.45 16.99
C HIS A 205 -0.31 1.93 17.23
N PHE A 206 -1.32 2.76 17.47
CA PHE A 206 -1.15 4.20 17.64
C PHE A 206 -0.52 4.58 18.98
N LYS A 207 -0.41 3.65 19.96
CA LYS A 207 0.37 3.85 21.18
C LYS A 207 1.88 3.87 20.93
N ASN A 208 2.33 3.30 19.79
CA ASN A 208 3.74 3.27 19.43
C ASN A 208 4.20 4.67 18.95
N LYS A 209 5.03 5.36 19.75
CA LYS A 209 5.54 6.71 19.45
C LYS A 209 6.38 6.77 18.16
N SER A 210 6.88 5.65 17.67
CA SER A 210 7.70 5.57 16.45
C SER A 210 6.89 5.52 15.14
N ALA A 211 5.55 5.41 15.21
CA ALA A 211 4.72 5.40 14.00
C ALA A 211 4.79 6.76 13.30
N SER A 212 5.19 6.76 12.02
CA SER A 212 5.30 7.97 11.20
C SER A 212 3.94 8.50 10.75
N LEU A 213 3.02 7.58 10.42
CA LEU A 213 1.66 7.89 9.97
C LEU A 213 0.67 7.70 11.12
N ARG A 214 -0.01 8.78 11.54
CA ARG A 214 -1.00 8.81 12.61
C ARG A 214 -2.16 9.71 12.25
N PRO A 215 -3.43 9.34 12.58
CA PRO A 215 -4.55 10.22 12.27
C PRO A 215 -4.45 11.52 13.08
N SER A 216 -4.59 12.66 12.39
CA SER A 216 -4.67 13.99 13.00
C SER A 216 -6.05 14.58 12.74
N PHE A 217 -6.78 14.88 13.81
CA PHE A 217 -8.13 15.46 13.73
C PHE A 217 -8.13 16.98 13.93
N ALA A 218 -6.96 17.63 14.02
CA ALA A 218 -6.85 19.05 14.35
C ALA A 218 -7.41 19.98 13.27
N LYS A 219 -7.33 19.58 12.00
CA LYS A 219 -7.84 20.33 10.84
C LYS A 219 -8.45 19.36 9.84
N LEU A 220 -9.77 19.21 9.85
CA LEU A 220 -10.50 18.43 8.86
C LEU A 220 -10.80 19.33 7.66
N ASP A 221 -10.21 19.00 6.50
CA ASP A 221 -10.37 19.76 5.27
C ASP A 221 -11.36 19.07 4.32
N THR A 222 -12.33 19.81 3.83
CA THR A 222 -13.31 19.34 2.83
C THR A 222 -12.65 19.01 1.49
N HIS A 223 -11.49 19.61 1.19
CA HIS A 223 -10.71 19.29 0.00
C HIS A 223 -10.16 17.85 0.09
N ASP A 224 -9.57 17.47 1.23
CA ASP A 224 -9.07 16.10 1.45
C ASP A 224 -10.21 15.07 1.34
N PHE A 225 -11.40 15.38 1.89
CA PHE A 225 -12.61 14.57 1.73
C PHE A 225 -12.96 14.30 0.27
N LYS A 226 -13.10 15.38 -0.54
CA LYS A 226 -13.44 15.26 -1.97
C LYS A 226 -12.37 14.47 -2.72
N GLN A 227 -11.11 14.67 -2.38
CA GLN A 227 -9.98 13.99 -3.00
C GLN A 227 -9.99 12.47 -2.69
N ILE A 228 -10.25 12.08 -1.44
CA ILE A 228 -10.37 10.67 -1.04
C ILE A 228 -11.50 9.98 -1.80
N VAL A 229 -12.70 10.58 -1.82
CA VAL A 229 -13.86 10.00 -2.51
C VAL A 229 -13.62 9.90 -4.02
N PHE A 230 -13.08 10.96 -4.65
CA PHE A 230 -12.82 10.98 -6.08
C PHE A 230 -11.76 9.96 -6.50
N ILE A 231 -10.66 9.85 -5.74
CA ILE A 231 -9.58 8.89 -6.04
C ILE A 231 -10.01 7.45 -5.74
N GLY A 232 -10.89 7.25 -4.77
CA GLY A 232 -11.42 5.94 -4.42
C GLY A 232 -12.55 5.43 -5.32
N SER A 233 -13.23 6.31 -6.07
CA SER A 233 -14.39 5.98 -6.90
C SER A 233 -14.18 4.83 -7.90
N PRO A 234 -12.98 4.59 -8.52
CA PRO A 234 -12.80 3.47 -9.43
C PRO A 234 -13.04 2.10 -8.80
N ARG A 235 -12.81 1.96 -7.48
CA ARG A 235 -13.07 0.70 -6.77
C ARG A 235 -14.57 0.40 -6.65
N ALA A 236 -15.37 1.39 -6.31
CA ALA A 236 -16.83 1.24 -6.29
C ALA A 236 -17.37 0.99 -7.69
N THR A 237 -16.87 1.70 -8.71
CA THR A 237 -17.24 1.48 -10.12
C THR A 237 -16.96 0.03 -10.54
N TYR A 238 -15.79 -0.52 -10.19
CA TYR A 238 -15.47 -1.92 -10.46
C TYR A 238 -16.51 -2.88 -9.86
N LYS A 239 -16.87 -2.72 -8.57
CA LYS A 239 -17.86 -3.58 -7.91
C LYS A 239 -19.25 -3.45 -8.54
N LEU A 240 -19.68 -2.21 -8.82
CA LEU A 240 -20.98 -1.96 -9.46
C LEU A 240 -21.04 -2.56 -10.86
N CYS A 241 -20.02 -2.34 -11.68
CA CYS A 241 -19.94 -2.93 -13.03
C CYS A 241 -19.95 -4.45 -12.97
N THR A 242 -19.22 -5.06 -12.03
CA THR A 242 -19.20 -6.52 -11.85
C THR A 242 -20.57 -7.05 -11.42
N PHE A 243 -21.26 -6.35 -10.53
CA PHE A 243 -22.63 -6.72 -10.13
C PHE A 243 -23.59 -6.69 -11.33
N LEU A 244 -23.55 -5.62 -12.12
CA LEU A 244 -24.40 -5.48 -13.32
C LEU A 244 -24.07 -6.57 -14.37
N LEU A 245 -22.80 -6.92 -14.55
CA LEU A 245 -22.39 -8.01 -15.45
C LEU A 245 -22.92 -9.36 -14.99
N ILE A 246 -22.90 -9.64 -13.68
CA ILE A 246 -23.44 -10.88 -13.13
C ILE A 246 -24.94 -10.97 -13.42
N LEU A 247 -25.69 -9.89 -13.17
CA LEU A 247 -27.12 -9.84 -13.48
C LEU A 247 -27.38 -10.09 -14.97
N LEU A 248 -26.62 -9.44 -15.83
CA LEU A 248 -26.75 -9.61 -17.30
C LEU A 248 -26.53 -11.07 -17.70
N PHE A 249 -25.42 -11.68 -17.29
CA PHE A 249 -25.09 -13.05 -17.67
C PHE A 249 -26.01 -14.09 -17.04
N ASN A 250 -26.49 -13.88 -15.81
CA ASN A 250 -27.48 -14.75 -15.20
C ASN A 250 -28.80 -14.76 -15.99
N ASN A 251 -29.29 -13.59 -16.42
CA ASN A 251 -30.51 -13.49 -17.20
C ASN A 251 -30.33 -14.14 -18.57
N ILE A 252 -29.22 -13.86 -19.27
CA ILE A 252 -28.94 -14.49 -20.57
C ILE A 252 -28.86 -16.03 -20.45
N LEU A 253 -28.15 -16.54 -19.46
CA LEU A 253 -28.03 -17.99 -19.26
C LEU A 253 -29.37 -18.63 -18.89
N LEU A 254 -30.22 -17.95 -18.09
CA LEU A 254 -31.53 -18.43 -17.72
C LEU A 254 -32.46 -18.53 -18.93
N ASP A 255 -32.44 -17.50 -19.78
CA ASP A 255 -33.32 -17.41 -20.95
C ASP A 255 -32.91 -18.34 -22.09
N PHE A 256 -31.61 -18.51 -22.33
CA PHE A 256 -31.08 -19.26 -23.47
C PHE A 256 -30.66 -20.70 -23.15
N CYS A 257 -30.16 -20.96 -21.91
CA CYS A 257 -29.58 -22.25 -21.58
C CYS A 257 -30.33 -23.00 -20.46
N GLY A 258 -30.95 -22.28 -19.52
CA GLY A 258 -31.70 -22.85 -18.42
C GLY A 258 -31.05 -22.74 -17.05
N GLN A 259 -31.71 -23.29 -16.03
CA GLN A 259 -31.36 -23.08 -14.62
C GLN A 259 -30.00 -23.73 -14.23
N ASP A 260 -29.68 -24.89 -14.77
CA ASP A 260 -28.45 -25.63 -14.42
C ASP A 260 -27.19 -24.85 -14.82
N TYR A 261 -27.26 -24.12 -15.93
CA TYR A 261 -26.15 -23.27 -16.40
C TYR A 261 -25.95 -22.03 -15.52
N VAL A 262 -27.01 -21.47 -14.96
CA VAL A 262 -26.93 -20.38 -13.97
C VAL A 262 -26.27 -20.87 -12.67
N VAL A 263 -26.62 -22.07 -12.22
CA VAL A 263 -26.00 -22.72 -11.05
C VAL A 263 -24.52 -22.96 -11.32
N ALA A 264 -24.18 -23.55 -12.48
CA ALA A 264 -22.79 -23.76 -12.90
C ALA A 264 -21.99 -22.45 -12.93
N TYR A 265 -22.54 -21.38 -13.52
CA TYR A 265 -21.90 -20.07 -13.57
C TYR A 265 -21.65 -19.49 -12.18
N SER A 266 -22.59 -19.61 -11.26
CA SER A 266 -22.46 -19.14 -9.89
C SER A 266 -21.34 -19.87 -9.12
N VAL A 267 -21.23 -21.21 -9.32
CA VAL A 267 -20.16 -22.03 -8.74
C VAL A 267 -18.80 -21.65 -9.32
N VAL A 268 -18.70 -21.55 -10.66
CA VAL A 268 -17.46 -21.13 -11.35
C VAL A 268 -16.99 -19.78 -10.86
N ARG A 269 -17.88 -18.82 -10.72
CA ARG A 269 -17.58 -17.47 -10.18
C ARG A 269 -17.05 -17.52 -8.75
N SER A 270 -17.65 -18.36 -7.91
CA SER A 270 -17.22 -18.53 -6.52
C SER A 270 -15.81 -19.11 -6.45
N ILE A 271 -15.52 -20.18 -7.19
CA ILE A 271 -14.21 -20.81 -7.26
C ILE A 271 -13.16 -19.87 -7.86
N PHE A 272 -13.50 -19.17 -8.96
CA PHE A 272 -12.64 -18.16 -9.59
C PHE A 272 -12.30 -17.04 -8.62
N GLY A 273 -13.27 -16.58 -7.81
CA GLY A 273 -13.07 -15.62 -6.73
C GLY A 273 -12.04 -16.06 -5.70
N ILE A 274 -12.10 -17.35 -5.30
CA ILE A 274 -11.12 -17.94 -4.36
C ILE A 274 -9.71 -17.86 -4.94
N VAL A 275 -9.49 -18.22 -6.19
CA VAL A 275 -8.15 -18.23 -6.80
C VAL A 275 -7.64 -16.81 -7.13
N SER A 276 -8.55 -15.88 -7.37
CA SER A 276 -8.22 -14.49 -7.69
C SER A 276 -7.65 -13.68 -6.52
N PHE A 277 -7.59 -14.24 -5.27
CA PHE A 277 -7.04 -13.51 -4.12
C PHE A 277 -5.58 -13.08 -4.33
N ALA A 278 -4.82 -13.86 -5.07
CA ALA A 278 -3.43 -13.57 -5.39
C ALA A 278 -3.31 -12.32 -6.29
N THR A 279 -4.22 -12.20 -7.26
CA THR A 279 -4.34 -11.00 -8.10
C THR A 279 -4.70 -9.77 -7.26
N ALA A 280 -5.64 -9.93 -6.31
CA ALA A 280 -6.04 -8.87 -5.40
C ALA A 280 -4.86 -8.36 -4.55
N ALA A 281 -4.06 -9.28 -4.01
CA ALA A 281 -2.84 -8.94 -3.26
C ALA A 281 -1.85 -8.13 -4.12
N LEU A 282 -1.66 -8.51 -5.38
CA LEU A 282 -0.71 -7.87 -6.28
C LEU A 282 -1.15 -6.46 -6.68
N TYR A 283 -2.41 -6.27 -7.05
CA TYR A 283 -2.89 -4.92 -7.44
C TYR A 283 -2.92 -3.96 -6.25
N TYR A 284 -3.19 -4.44 -5.03
CA TYR A 284 -3.08 -3.63 -3.80
C TYR A 284 -1.65 -3.11 -3.61
N CYS A 285 -0.66 -4.01 -3.73
CA CYS A 285 0.75 -3.63 -3.67
C CYS A 285 1.13 -2.63 -4.77
N THR A 286 0.62 -2.85 -5.99
CA THR A 286 0.88 -1.95 -7.14
C THR A 286 0.36 -0.54 -6.87
N SER A 287 -0.88 -0.41 -6.36
CA SER A 287 -1.46 0.89 -6.00
C SER A 287 -0.64 1.61 -4.94
N LEU A 288 -0.23 0.90 -3.89
CA LEU A 288 0.55 1.45 -2.78
C LEU A 288 1.95 1.92 -3.23
N ILE A 289 2.66 1.08 -3.98
CA ILE A 289 4.01 1.37 -4.46
C ILE A 289 3.98 2.52 -5.48
N SER A 290 3.09 2.46 -6.46
CA SER A 290 3.00 3.49 -7.51
C SER A 290 2.62 4.85 -6.94
N SER A 291 1.70 4.92 -5.98
CA SER A 291 1.31 6.19 -5.35
C SER A 291 2.44 6.80 -4.52
N THR A 292 3.22 5.98 -3.80
CA THR A 292 4.37 6.47 -3.03
C THR A 292 5.46 7.04 -3.95
N PHE A 293 5.85 6.30 -5.01
CA PHE A 293 6.88 6.77 -5.93
C PHE A 293 6.40 7.87 -6.89
N PHE A 294 5.09 7.97 -7.10
CA PHE A 294 4.51 9.13 -7.77
C PHE A 294 4.63 10.39 -6.89
N GLY A 295 4.35 10.29 -5.58
CA GLY A 295 4.58 11.38 -4.65
C GLY A 295 6.05 11.77 -4.50
N GLU A 296 6.97 10.80 -4.61
CA GLU A 296 8.42 11.02 -4.62
C GLU A 296 8.92 11.61 -5.95
N GLU A 297 8.07 11.71 -6.96
CA GLU A 297 8.42 12.10 -8.33
C GLU A 297 9.56 11.25 -8.92
N ASN A 298 9.60 9.96 -8.57
CA ASN A 298 10.65 9.05 -8.96
C ASN A 298 10.27 8.27 -10.23
N ARG A 299 10.64 8.83 -11.39
CA ARG A 299 10.32 8.26 -12.71
C ARG A 299 10.93 6.87 -12.90
N ARG A 300 12.16 6.65 -12.41
CA ARG A 300 12.85 5.36 -12.52
C ARG A 300 12.16 4.27 -11.70
N ALA A 301 11.77 4.58 -10.47
CA ALA A 301 11.04 3.65 -9.62
C ALA A 301 9.66 3.30 -10.19
N LEU A 302 8.96 4.26 -10.81
CA LEU A 302 7.70 3.99 -11.52
C LEU A 302 7.90 3.06 -12.71
N HIS A 303 8.96 3.25 -13.50
CA HIS A 303 9.32 2.37 -14.62
C HIS A 303 9.56 0.92 -14.12
N ASP A 304 10.37 0.78 -13.07
CA ASP A 304 10.66 -0.53 -12.49
C ASP A 304 9.40 -1.17 -11.88
N THR A 305 8.47 -0.35 -11.35
CA THR A 305 7.18 -0.80 -10.84
C THR A 305 6.33 -1.41 -11.96
N VAL A 306 6.22 -0.74 -13.13
CA VAL A 306 5.50 -1.27 -14.30
C VAL A 306 6.08 -2.60 -14.74
N ARG A 307 7.40 -2.69 -14.85
CA ARG A 307 8.11 -3.92 -15.23
C ARG A 307 7.86 -5.06 -14.25
N GLU A 308 7.92 -4.77 -12.96
CA GLU A 308 7.83 -5.80 -11.93
C GLU A 308 6.40 -6.30 -11.73
N PHE A 309 5.37 -5.41 -11.75
CA PHE A 309 3.99 -5.88 -11.62
C PHE A 309 3.54 -6.68 -12.86
N THR A 310 3.99 -6.30 -14.06
CA THR A 310 3.69 -7.06 -15.28
C THR A 310 4.28 -8.46 -15.20
N ARG A 311 5.55 -8.56 -14.77
CA ARG A 311 6.22 -9.85 -14.58
C ARG A 311 5.53 -10.71 -13.53
N LEU A 312 5.27 -10.14 -12.35
CA LEU A 312 4.61 -10.86 -11.24
C LEU A 312 3.17 -11.24 -11.59
N GLY A 313 2.43 -10.36 -12.27
CA GLY A 313 1.07 -10.62 -12.72
C GLY A 313 1.00 -11.82 -13.67
N LEU A 314 1.90 -11.88 -14.65
CA LEU A 314 2.00 -13.03 -15.55
C LEU A 314 2.36 -14.32 -14.81
N ILE A 315 3.38 -14.30 -13.93
CA ILE A 315 3.81 -15.48 -13.17
C ILE A 315 2.66 -15.97 -12.26
N MET A 316 2.06 -15.08 -11.48
CA MET A 316 0.99 -15.43 -10.56
C MET A 316 -0.27 -15.88 -11.29
N GLY A 317 -0.59 -15.25 -12.43
CA GLY A 317 -1.70 -15.65 -13.27
C GLY A 317 -1.50 -17.03 -13.90
N ILE A 318 -0.29 -17.35 -14.37
CA ILE A 318 0.05 -18.69 -14.91
C ILE A 318 -0.01 -19.74 -13.79
N ILE A 319 0.50 -19.44 -12.59
CA ILE A 319 0.40 -20.34 -11.43
C ILE A 319 -1.07 -20.56 -11.07
N GLY A 320 -1.88 -19.49 -11.03
CA GLY A 320 -3.32 -19.59 -10.76
C GLY A 320 -4.04 -20.43 -11.81
N PHE A 321 -3.73 -20.27 -13.11
CA PHE A 321 -4.25 -21.08 -14.18
C PHE A 321 -3.89 -22.57 -13.99
N ALA A 322 -2.62 -22.87 -13.71
CA ALA A 322 -2.17 -24.25 -13.48
C ALA A 322 -2.86 -24.89 -12.27
N LEU A 323 -2.99 -24.14 -11.16
CA LEU A 323 -3.71 -24.61 -9.98
C LEU A 323 -5.18 -24.91 -10.30
N MET A 324 -5.86 -24.03 -11.06
CA MET A 324 -7.25 -24.25 -11.47
C MET A 324 -7.38 -25.45 -12.40
N ALA A 325 -6.47 -25.63 -13.34
CA ALA A 325 -6.46 -26.79 -14.25
C ALA A 325 -6.30 -28.12 -13.48
N ILE A 326 -5.50 -28.13 -12.44
CA ILE A 326 -5.25 -29.34 -11.62
C ILE A 326 -6.38 -29.59 -10.62
N SER A 327 -6.81 -28.55 -9.88
CA SER A 327 -7.75 -28.67 -8.77
C SER A 327 -9.20 -28.38 -9.14
N GLY A 328 -9.49 -27.94 -10.37
CA GLY A 328 -10.82 -27.45 -10.77
C GLY A 328 -11.91 -28.48 -10.57
N ARG A 329 -11.69 -29.74 -10.99
CA ARG A 329 -12.66 -30.85 -10.77
C ARG A 329 -12.93 -31.08 -9.27
N LEU A 330 -11.89 -31.12 -8.47
CA LEU A 330 -12.00 -31.31 -7.01
C LEU A 330 -12.74 -30.16 -6.33
N LEU A 331 -12.44 -28.93 -6.72
CA LEU A 331 -13.11 -27.74 -6.20
C LEU A 331 -14.59 -27.71 -6.59
N THR A 332 -14.94 -28.11 -7.81
CA THR A 332 -16.33 -28.18 -8.27
C THR A 332 -17.13 -29.24 -7.50
N LEU A 333 -16.51 -30.38 -7.16
CA LEU A 333 -17.13 -31.42 -6.32
C LEU A 333 -17.49 -30.95 -4.90
N MET A 334 -16.89 -29.89 -4.41
CA MET A 334 -17.28 -29.31 -3.12
C MET A 334 -18.66 -28.62 -3.15
N PHE A 335 -19.13 -28.26 -4.34
CA PHE A 335 -20.35 -27.47 -4.56
C PHE A 335 -21.44 -28.24 -5.30
N LEU A 336 -21.07 -29.16 -6.21
CA LEU A 336 -21.98 -29.89 -7.09
C LEU A 336 -21.65 -31.36 -7.08
N ASP A 337 -22.69 -32.20 -7.22
CA ASP A 337 -22.54 -33.65 -7.29
C ASP A 337 -22.04 -34.08 -8.67
N ALA A 338 -21.12 -35.06 -8.68
CA ALA A 338 -20.57 -35.60 -9.91
C ALA A 338 -21.65 -36.20 -10.81
N GLY A 339 -21.56 -35.96 -12.11
CA GLY A 339 -22.50 -36.52 -13.11
C GLY A 339 -23.74 -35.65 -13.33
N THR A 340 -23.90 -34.52 -12.65
CA THR A 340 -24.93 -33.54 -12.97
C THR A 340 -24.51 -32.69 -14.16
N GLU A 341 -25.46 -32.20 -14.97
CA GLU A 341 -25.17 -31.31 -16.10
C GLU A 341 -24.50 -30.00 -15.62
N ALA A 342 -24.93 -29.48 -14.48
CA ALA A 342 -24.31 -28.31 -13.84
C ALA A 342 -22.85 -28.57 -13.46
N TYR A 343 -22.47 -29.80 -13.00
CA TYR A 343 -21.09 -30.14 -12.67
C TYR A 343 -20.19 -30.14 -13.90
N GLU A 344 -20.58 -30.82 -14.97
CA GLU A 344 -19.77 -30.91 -16.19
C GLU A 344 -19.61 -29.52 -16.84
N THR A 345 -20.69 -28.72 -16.88
CA THR A 345 -20.68 -27.34 -17.34
C THR A 345 -19.75 -26.48 -16.50
N ALA A 346 -19.77 -26.63 -15.18
CA ALA A 346 -18.91 -25.86 -14.27
C ALA A 346 -17.43 -26.21 -14.45
N VAL A 347 -17.10 -27.51 -14.61
CA VAL A 347 -15.71 -27.95 -14.85
C VAL A 347 -15.14 -27.38 -16.15
N LEU A 348 -15.93 -27.44 -17.24
CA LEU A 348 -15.54 -26.87 -18.53
C LEU A 348 -15.44 -25.35 -18.44
N GLY A 349 -16.45 -24.68 -17.85
CA GLY A 349 -16.45 -23.24 -17.64
C GLY A 349 -15.26 -22.76 -16.82
N LEU A 350 -14.90 -23.51 -15.77
CA LEU A 350 -13.74 -23.21 -14.94
C LEU A 350 -12.42 -23.32 -15.72
N SER A 351 -12.30 -24.32 -16.58
CA SER A 351 -11.13 -24.49 -17.45
C SER A 351 -10.97 -23.31 -18.42
N VAL A 352 -12.08 -22.84 -19.01
CA VAL A 352 -12.09 -21.71 -19.95
C VAL A 352 -11.79 -20.39 -19.22
N ILE A 353 -12.51 -20.07 -18.14
CA ILE A 353 -12.35 -18.78 -17.44
C ILE A 353 -10.96 -18.66 -16.79
N SER A 354 -10.34 -19.79 -16.38
CA SER A 354 -9.03 -19.77 -15.76
C SER A 354 -7.93 -19.26 -16.69
N THR A 355 -8.10 -19.38 -18.01
CA THR A 355 -7.18 -18.80 -19.01
C THR A 355 -7.10 -17.29 -18.93
N SER A 356 -8.09 -16.63 -18.32
CA SER A 356 -8.11 -15.19 -18.11
C SER A 356 -7.14 -14.71 -17.02
N LEU A 357 -6.73 -15.57 -16.07
CA LEU A 357 -5.98 -15.18 -14.88
C LEU A 357 -4.68 -14.40 -15.16
N PRO A 358 -3.81 -14.78 -16.13
CA PRO A 358 -2.60 -14.01 -16.45
C PRO A 358 -2.92 -12.60 -16.94
N PHE A 359 -3.93 -12.48 -17.80
CA PHE A 359 -4.34 -11.20 -18.38
C PHE A 359 -5.07 -10.33 -17.35
N CYS A 360 -5.98 -10.90 -16.58
CA CYS A 360 -6.69 -10.26 -15.48
C CYS A 360 -5.72 -9.67 -14.44
N ALA A 361 -4.67 -10.42 -14.06
CA ALA A 361 -3.68 -9.94 -13.11
C ALA A 361 -2.92 -8.71 -13.62
N VAL A 362 -2.56 -8.69 -14.90
CA VAL A 362 -1.82 -7.57 -15.50
C VAL A 362 -2.73 -6.35 -15.68
N THR A 363 -3.96 -6.53 -16.21
CA THR A 363 -4.92 -5.41 -16.39
C THR A 363 -5.31 -4.77 -15.08
N ALA A 364 -5.60 -5.57 -14.04
CA ALA A 364 -5.89 -5.07 -12.70
C ALA A 364 -4.72 -4.25 -12.11
N CYS A 365 -3.47 -4.65 -12.37
CA CYS A 365 -2.30 -3.88 -11.96
C CYS A 365 -2.19 -2.56 -12.73
N PHE A 366 -2.44 -2.54 -14.06
CA PHE A 366 -2.45 -1.29 -14.83
C PHE A 366 -3.53 -0.32 -14.35
N GLN A 367 -4.76 -0.79 -14.12
CA GLN A 367 -5.84 0.03 -13.58
C GLN A 367 -5.46 0.67 -12.25
N ASN A 368 -4.87 -0.11 -11.33
CA ASN A 368 -4.41 0.38 -10.02
C ASN A 368 -3.17 1.27 -10.11
N TYR A 369 -2.29 1.05 -11.07
CA TYR A 369 -1.18 1.95 -11.38
C TYR A 369 -1.69 3.32 -11.84
N PHE A 370 -2.69 3.38 -12.73
CA PHE A 370 -3.30 4.64 -13.16
C PHE A 370 -3.93 5.41 -12.00
N ILE A 371 -4.62 4.71 -11.08
CA ILE A 371 -5.16 5.32 -9.87
C ILE A 371 -4.01 5.88 -9.01
N GLY A 372 -2.95 5.11 -8.80
CA GLY A 372 -1.76 5.50 -8.03
C GLY A 372 -1.04 6.72 -8.60
N THR A 373 -0.98 6.86 -9.93
CA THR A 373 -0.25 7.92 -10.64
C THR A 373 -1.08 9.14 -11.04
N GLY A 374 -2.29 9.33 -10.46
CA GLY A 374 -3.10 10.52 -10.69
C GLY A 374 -4.08 10.43 -11.87
N HIS A 375 -4.14 9.28 -12.52
CA HIS A 375 -5.00 9.06 -13.68
C HIS A 375 -6.27 8.29 -13.32
N GLN A 376 -6.90 8.59 -12.17
CA GLN A 376 -8.07 7.86 -11.66
C GLN A 376 -9.26 7.84 -12.63
N ARG A 377 -9.44 8.88 -13.46
CA ARG A 377 -10.47 8.90 -14.50
C ARG A 377 -10.31 7.74 -15.50
N TRP A 378 -9.07 7.43 -15.87
CA TRP A 378 -8.78 6.27 -16.73
C TRP A 378 -9.08 4.95 -16.02
N GLY A 379 -8.85 4.84 -14.71
CA GLY A 379 -9.25 3.68 -13.93
C GLY A 379 -10.77 3.44 -13.98
N VAL A 380 -11.59 4.49 -13.84
CA VAL A 380 -13.06 4.39 -13.99
C VAL A 380 -13.46 3.98 -15.40
N VAL A 381 -12.91 4.67 -16.42
CA VAL A 381 -13.22 4.41 -17.84
C VAL A 381 -12.84 2.98 -18.23
N LEU A 382 -11.67 2.50 -17.83
CA LEU A 382 -11.24 1.13 -18.12
C LEU A 382 -12.15 0.10 -17.44
N ASN A 383 -12.55 0.31 -16.18
CA ASN A 383 -13.49 -0.58 -15.51
C ASN A 383 -14.83 -0.69 -16.27
N ILE A 384 -15.40 0.45 -16.68
CA ILE A 384 -16.66 0.48 -17.43
C ILE A 384 -16.49 -0.19 -18.80
N ILE A 385 -15.45 0.19 -19.54
CA ILE A 385 -15.20 -0.37 -20.88
C ILE A 385 -14.98 -1.88 -20.80
N THR A 386 -14.11 -2.35 -19.92
CA THR A 386 -13.77 -3.78 -19.85
C THR A 386 -14.95 -4.61 -19.37
N ILE A 387 -15.62 -4.21 -18.28
CA ILE A 387 -16.63 -5.04 -17.64
C ILE A 387 -18.00 -4.93 -18.32
N LEU A 388 -18.44 -3.71 -18.69
CA LEU A 388 -19.79 -3.49 -19.21
C LEU A 388 -19.85 -3.40 -20.74
N VAL A 389 -18.72 -3.21 -21.43
CA VAL A 389 -18.71 -3.12 -22.90
C VAL A 389 -17.97 -4.31 -23.51
N LEU A 390 -16.68 -4.49 -23.20
CA LEU A 390 -15.87 -5.53 -23.84
C LEU A 390 -16.29 -6.93 -23.45
N THR A 391 -16.61 -7.17 -22.17
CA THR A 391 -16.97 -8.52 -21.71
C THR A 391 -18.31 -8.98 -22.31
N PRO A 392 -19.40 -8.21 -22.25
CA PRO A 392 -20.62 -8.60 -22.95
C PRO A 392 -20.45 -8.68 -24.48
N ALA A 393 -19.77 -7.70 -25.09
CA ALA A 393 -19.55 -7.70 -26.54
C ALA A 393 -18.76 -8.93 -26.99
N ALA A 394 -17.69 -9.30 -26.27
CA ALA A 394 -16.93 -10.53 -26.52
C ALA A 394 -17.81 -11.76 -26.32
N GLY A 395 -18.66 -11.79 -25.29
CA GLY A 395 -19.61 -12.85 -25.04
C GLY A 395 -20.55 -13.04 -26.21
N PHE A 396 -21.26 -11.99 -26.67
CA PHE A 396 -22.15 -12.06 -27.82
C PHE A 396 -21.44 -12.45 -29.12
N LEU A 397 -20.21 -11.97 -29.34
CA LEU A 397 -19.42 -12.33 -30.50
C LEU A 397 -18.99 -13.81 -30.48
N LEU A 398 -18.70 -14.35 -29.29
CA LEU A 398 -18.26 -15.73 -29.13
C LEU A 398 -19.42 -16.74 -29.00
N MET A 399 -20.65 -16.28 -28.75
CA MET A 399 -21.84 -17.11 -28.58
C MET A 399 -22.05 -18.13 -29.74
N PRO A 400 -21.92 -17.75 -31.06
CA PRO A 400 -22.11 -18.70 -32.12
C PRO A 400 -21.06 -19.83 -32.19
N PHE A 401 -19.91 -19.67 -31.54
CA PHE A 401 -18.77 -20.58 -31.60
C PHE A 401 -18.60 -21.45 -30.40
N PHE A 402 -19.07 -20.98 -29.23
CA PHE A 402 -18.78 -21.61 -27.94
C PHE A 402 -20.03 -22.06 -27.16
N ASP A 403 -21.21 -21.96 -27.79
CA ASP A 403 -22.46 -22.31 -27.12
C ASP A 403 -22.55 -21.69 -25.73
N TYR A 404 -23.04 -22.40 -24.69
CA TYR A 404 -23.12 -21.91 -23.29
C TYR A 404 -21.77 -21.47 -22.70
N LEU A 405 -20.63 -21.90 -23.24
CA LEU A 405 -19.29 -21.52 -22.79
C LEU A 405 -18.90 -20.08 -23.14
N PHE A 406 -19.69 -19.39 -23.98
CA PHE A 406 -19.42 -18.00 -24.38
C PHE A 406 -19.28 -17.05 -23.17
N VAL A 407 -20.06 -17.28 -22.10
CA VAL A 407 -20.03 -16.48 -20.87
C VAL A 407 -18.66 -16.55 -20.21
N TYR A 408 -18.02 -17.72 -20.20
CA TYR A 408 -16.70 -17.94 -19.62
C TYR A 408 -15.57 -17.44 -20.54
N ALA A 409 -15.71 -17.66 -21.86
CA ALA A 409 -14.75 -17.24 -22.87
C ALA A 409 -14.70 -15.69 -23.03
N ALA A 410 -15.77 -15.00 -22.69
CA ALA A 410 -15.85 -13.55 -22.69
C ALA A 410 -14.78 -12.89 -21.78
N PHE A 411 -14.44 -13.49 -20.65
CA PHE A 411 -13.46 -12.93 -19.70
C PHE A 411 -12.03 -12.87 -20.26
N PRO A 412 -11.41 -13.98 -20.73
CA PRO A 412 -10.08 -13.89 -21.32
C PRO A 412 -10.06 -12.98 -22.55
N ALA A 413 -11.09 -13.02 -23.41
CA ALA A 413 -11.19 -12.16 -24.58
C ALA A 413 -11.21 -10.67 -24.19
N SER A 414 -12.01 -10.29 -23.20
CA SER A 414 -12.13 -8.89 -22.76
C SER A 414 -10.82 -8.36 -22.14
N TYR A 415 -10.11 -9.14 -21.32
CA TYR A 415 -8.85 -8.71 -20.74
C TYR A 415 -7.72 -8.61 -21.79
N ILE A 416 -7.70 -9.50 -22.78
CA ILE A 416 -6.77 -9.39 -23.91
C ILE A 416 -7.08 -8.12 -24.72
N LEU A 417 -8.36 -7.85 -25.03
CA LEU A 417 -8.77 -6.65 -25.74
C LEU A 417 -8.42 -5.38 -24.95
N GLU A 418 -8.57 -5.37 -23.63
CA GLU A 418 -8.15 -4.25 -22.77
C GLU A 418 -6.65 -3.98 -22.90
N LEU A 419 -5.80 -5.02 -22.84
CA LEU A 419 -4.35 -4.86 -23.01
C LEU A 419 -4.00 -4.34 -24.42
N VAL A 420 -4.69 -4.83 -25.44
CA VAL A 420 -4.51 -4.34 -26.82
C VAL A 420 -4.91 -2.87 -26.92
N LEU A 421 -6.04 -2.46 -26.34
CA LEU A 421 -6.49 -1.07 -26.33
C LEU A 421 -5.50 -0.15 -25.61
N ILE A 422 -4.96 -0.57 -24.45
CA ILE A 422 -3.91 0.18 -23.75
C ILE A 422 -2.66 0.29 -24.64
N GLY A 423 -2.26 -0.78 -25.32
CA GLY A 423 -1.12 -0.79 -26.26
C GLY A 423 -1.34 0.15 -27.45
N ILE A 424 -2.52 0.11 -28.08
CA ILE A 424 -2.91 1.00 -29.19
C ILE A 424 -2.90 2.46 -28.73
N PHE A 425 -3.46 2.76 -27.54
CA PHE A 425 -3.45 4.10 -26.97
C PHE A 425 -2.03 4.63 -26.80
N VAL A 426 -1.10 3.80 -26.28
CA VAL A 426 0.31 4.13 -26.15
C VAL A 426 0.95 4.39 -27.51
N ALA A 427 0.72 3.53 -28.48
CA ALA A 427 1.30 3.64 -29.81
C ALA A 427 0.82 4.90 -30.55
N CYS A 428 -0.49 5.14 -30.55
CA CYS A 428 -1.11 6.23 -31.31
C CYS A 428 -0.90 7.60 -30.66
N LYS A 429 -1.19 7.72 -29.35
CA LYS A 429 -1.20 9.03 -28.69
C LYS A 429 0.19 9.49 -28.24
N LYS A 430 1.04 8.57 -27.80
CA LYS A 430 2.41 8.90 -27.36
C LYS A 430 3.48 8.69 -28.42
N ARG A 431 3.15 8.15 -29.59
CA ARG A 431 4.09 7.79 -30.66
C ARG A 431 5.30 6.99 -30.14
N LYS A 432 5.08 6.17 -29.12
CA LYS A 432 6.11 5.35 -28.47
C LYS A 432 5.82 3.86 -28.72
N SER A 433 6.87 3.06 -28.76
CA SER A 433 6.73 1.60 -28.94
C SER A 433 5.96 0.98 -27.77
N PRO A 434 4.89 0.19 -28.01
CA PRO A 434 4.13 -0.50 -26.98
C PRO A 434 4.91 -1.61 -26.26
N PHE A 435 6.10 -1.99 -26.78
CA PHE A 435 6.94 -3.03 -26.18
C PHE A 435 7.92 -2.50 -25.12
N ARG A 436 7.96 -1.18 -24.88
CA ARG A 436 8.84 -0.58 -23.86
C ARG A 436 8.04 -0.17 -22.63
N ALA A 437 8.45 -0.63 -21.44
CA ALA A 437 7.80 -0.26 -20.17
C ALA A 437 7.77 1.26 -19.91
N GLU A 438 8.75 2.01 -20.41
CA GLU A 438 8.78 3.48 -20.36
C GLU A 438 7.57 4.15 -21.03
N SER A 439 6.98 3.48 -22.02
CA SER A 439 5.83 4.00 -22.77
C SER A 439 4.55 4.02 -21.93
N TYR A 440 4.48 3.16 -20.90
CA TYR A 440 3.33 3.01 -20.01
C TYR A 440 3.40 3.87 -18.74
N LEU A 441 4.40 4.72 -18.60
CA LEU A 441 4.53 5.57 -17.39
C LEU A 441 3.40 6.60 -17.25
N PHE A 442 2.83 7.07 -18.36
CA PHE A 442 1.75 8.07 -18.39
C PHE A 442 2.02 9.34 -17.57
N VAL A 443 3.29 9.67 -17.32
CA VAL A 443 3.70 10.91 -16.67
C VAL A 443 4.26 11.90 -17.69
N PRO A 444 4.14 13.23 -17.45
CA PRO A 444 4.75 14.26 -18.31
C PRO A 444 6.27 14.06 -18.41
N GLU A 445 6.89 14.62 -19.45
CA GLU A 445 8.36 14.58 -19.58
C GLU A 445 9.05 15.44 -18.51
N SER A 446 8.37 16.48 -18.04
CA SER A 446 8.79 17.32 -16.93
C SER A 446 8.60 16.67 -15.54
N PHE A 447 8.02 15.47 -15.47
CA PHE A 447 7.82 14.78 -14.21
C PHE A 447 9.14 14.22 -13.66
N GLY A 448 9.47 14.58 -12.43
CA GLY A 448 10.74 14.25 -11.78
C GLY A 448 11.83 15.27 -12.12
N SER A 449 13.05 14.96 -11.72
CA SER A 449 14.22 15.76 -12.05
C SER A 449 14.78 15.40 -13.44
N PRO A 450 15.38 16.34 -14.19
CA PRO A 450 16.09 16.02 -15.41
C PRO A 450 17.20 14.99 -15.13
N ARG A 451 17.46 14.10 -16.10
CA ARG A 451 18.47 13.02 -15.93
C ARG A 451 19.87 13.56 -15.61
N GLU A 452 20.18 14.73 -16.06
CA GLU A 452 21.46 15.41 -15.82
C GLU A 452 21.61 15.92 -14.38
N HIS A 453 20.49 16.15 -13.71
CA HIS A 453 20.41 16.63 -12.33
C HIS A 453 19.95 15.53 -11.34
N GLU A 454 20.02 14.27 -11.74
CA GLU A 454 19.64 13.14 -10.90
C GLU A 454 20.72 12.05 -10.93
N LEU A 455 21.10 11.59 -9.75
CA LEU A 455 21.99 10.46 -9.53
C LEU A 455 21.32 9.43 -8.65
N SER A 456 21.23 8.19 -9.15
CA SER A 456 20.69 7.05 -8.36
C SER A 456 21.69 5.92 -8.35
N PHE A 457 22.00 5.39 -7.18
CA PHE A 457 22.97 4.32 -7.00
C PHE A 457 22.61 3.41 -5.81
N GLU A 458 23.25 2.26 -5.76
CA GLU A 458 23.10 1.27 -4.70
C GLU A 458 24.43 1.16 -3.96
N VAL A 459 24.36 1.14 -2.63
CA VAL A 459 25.52 1.03 -1.74
C VAL A 459 25.38 -0.29 -0.99
N HIS A 460 26.25 -1.24 -1.32
CA HIS A 460 26.32 -2.55 -0.68
C HIS A 460 27.42 -2.61 0.37
N GLU A 461 28.53 -1.90 0.12
CA GLU A 461 29.71 -1.85 0.96
C GLU A 461 30.23 -0.41 1.10
N ALA A 462 31.02 -0.16 2.13
CA ALA A 462 31.60 1.17 2.35
C ALA A 462 32.53 1.61 1.19
N SER A 463 33.15 0.66 0.48
CA SER A 463 33.95 0.89 -0.73
C SER A 463 33.14 1.53 -1.88
N ASP A 464 31.85 1.22 -1.96
CA ASP A 464 30.97 1.77 -3.00
C ASP A 464 30.79 3.29 -2.86
N LEU A 465 30.82 3.80 -1.62
CA LEU A 465 30.70 5.24 -1.33
C LEU A 465 31.85 6.04 -1.99
N ALA A 466 33.09 5.53 -1.92
CA ALA A 466 34.23 6.18 -2.54
C ALA A 466 34.09 6.30 -4.06
N SER A 467 33.52 5.27 -4.71
CA SER A 467 33.29 5.26 -6.16
C SER A 467 32.21 6.27 -6.61
N VAL A 468 31.30 6.62 -5.70
CA VAL A 468 30.15 7.50 -5.98
C VAL A 468 30.48 8.95 -5.64
N GLU A 469 31.44 9.21 -4.75
CA GLU A 469 31.79 10.56 -4.28
C GLU A 469 32.06 11.53 -5.41
N ALA A 470 32.87 11.14 -6.39
CA ALA A 470 33.21 11.98 -7.54
C ALA A 470 31.95 12.31 -8.39
N ARG A 471 31.09 11.35 -8.63
CA ARG A 471 29.84 11.55 -9.41
C ARG A 471 28.83 12.39 -8.65
N PHE A 472 28.75 12.22 -7.34
CA PHE A 472 27.90 13.03 -6.46
C PHE A 472 28.42 14.47 -6.40
N GLY A 473 29.75 14.65 -6.27
CA GLY A 473 30.39 15.97 -6.36
C GLY A 473 30.09 16.68 -7.67
N GLN A 474 30.18 15.99 -8.81
CA GLN A 474 29.83 16.55 -10.12
C GLN A 474 28.35 16.97 -10.21
N LEU A 475 27.42 16.17 -9.67
CA LEU A 475 26.01 16.53 -9.58
C LEU A 475 25.81 17.84 -8.78
N CYS A 476 26.50 17.95 -7.64
CA CYS A 476 26.42 19.15 -6.78
C CYS A 476 27.06 20.37 -7.44
N CYS A 477 28.19 20.23 -8.12
CA CYS A 477 28.81 21.31 -8.89
C CYS A 477 27.88 21.82 -10.00
N ASN A 478 27.28 20.90 -10.77
CA ASN A 478 26.33 21.27 -11.85
C ASN A 478 25.09 21.98 -11.30
N GLY A 479 24.66 21.65 -10.08
CA GLY A 479 23.54 22.29 -9.39
C GLY A 479 23.90 23.61 -8.66
N GLY A 480 25.19 23.89 -8.49
CA GLY A 480 25.69 25.01 -7.71
C GLY A 480 25.58 24.80 -6.19
N PHE A 481 25.77 23.55 -5.72
CA PHE A 481 25.69 23.12 -4.31
C PHE A 481 26.99 22.48 -3.81
N GLU A 482 28.15 23.05 -4.10
CA GLU A 482 29.45 22.43 -3.78
C GLU A 482 29.69 22.27 -2.27
N ALA A 483 29.34 23.28 -1.48
CA ALA A 483 29.53 23.25 -0.03
C ALA A 483 28.52 22.31 0.64
N GLU A 484 27.25 22.47 0.29
CA GLU A 484 26.13 21.69 0.78
C GLU A 484 26.25 20.23 0.35
N GLY A 485 26.78 19.97 -0.86
CA GLY A 485 27.03 18.64 -1.38
C GLY A 485 28.03 17.85 -0.53
N LYS A 486 29.14 18.48 -0.09
CA LYS A 486 30.10 17.85 0.82
C LYS A 486 29.46 17.48 2.16
N HIS A 487 28.58 18.36 2.68
CA HIS A 487 27.86 18.08 3.92
C HIS A 487 26.85 16.93 3.75
N ALA A 488 26.04 16.97 2.68
CA ALA A 488 25.09 15.91 2.35
C ALA A 488 25.78 14.55 2.16
N PHE A 489 26.94 14.53 1.51
CA PHE A 489 27.70 13.30 1.31
C PHE A 489 28.26 12.73 2.62
N ARG A 490 28.72 13.56 3.55
CA ARG A 490 29.12 13.12 4.88
C ARG A 490 27.97 12.52 5.66
N ALA A 491 26.77 13.14 5.62
CA ALA A 491 25.56 12.62 6.26
C ALA A 491 25.14 11.26 5.62
N LEU A 492 25.22 11.14 4.30
CA LEU A 492 25.00 9.87 3.57
C LEU A 492 25.98 8.79 4.04
N SER A 493 27.28 9.12 4.07
CA SER A 493 28.33 8.18 4.45
C SER A 493 28.16 7.72 5.89
N ALA A 494 27.87 8.62 6.82
CA ALA A 494 27.60 8.31 8.22
C ALA A 494 26.36 7.39 8.38
N PHE A 495 25.28 7.71 7.66
CA PHE A 495 24.07 6.90 7.67
C PHE A 495 24.31 5.50 7.13
N ALA A 496 24.94 5.40 5.95
CA ALA A 496 25.20 4.11 5.31
C ALA A 496 26.18 3.25 6.12
N SER A 497 27.30 3.81 6.60
CA SER A 497 28.30 3.08 7.40
C SER A 497 27.68 2.53 8.70
N THR A 498 26.92 3.34 9.43
CA THR A 498 26.24 2.91 10.67
C THR A 498 25.28 1.74 10.42
N ARG A 499 24.65 1.70 9.24
CA ARG A 499 23.71 0.63 8.90
C ARG A 499 24.43 -0.62 8.42
N MET A 500 25.55 -0.47 7.71
CA MET A 500 26.39 -1.57 7.25
C MET A 500 27.09 -2.29 8.39
N GLU A 501 27.57 -1.57 9.41
CA GLU A 501 28.18 -2.14 10.61
C GLU A 501 27.22 -3.05 11.40
N ARG A 502 25.93 -2.75 11.33
CA ARG A 502 24.87 -3.57 11.96
C ARG A 502 24.42 -4.76 11.09
N ARG A 503 25.10 -5.02 9.98
CA ARG A 503 24.76 -6.07 9.01
C ARG A 503 25.02 -7.46 9.58
N GLU A 504 23.98 -8.24 9.78
CA GLU A 504 24.05 -9.70 10.03
C GLU A 504 24.16 -10.48 8.70
N GLY A 505 25.16 -10.18 7.86
CA GLY A 505 25.60 -11.03 6.75
C GLY A 505 24.57 -11.51 5.73
N ARG A 506 23.40 -10.90 5.58
CA ARG A 506 22.37 -11.35 4.63
C ARG A 506 22.68 -10.84 3.21
N PRO A 507 22.81 -11.71 2.21
CA PRO A 507 23.07 -11.30 0.82
C PRO A 507 21.85 -10.54 0.25
N GLY A 508 22.12 -9.44 -0.50
CA GLY A 508 21.12 -8.68 -1.24
C GLY A 508 20.50 -7.49 -0.52
N GLU A 509 20.99 -7.13 0.66
CA GLU A 509 20.62 -5.89 1.34
C GLU A 509 21.52 -4.74 0.89
N ALA A 510 20.95 -3.54 0.67
CA ALA A 510 21.65 -2.35 0.21
C ALA A 510 20.99 -1.06 0.67
N CYS A 511 21.75 0.04 0.71
CA CYS A 511 21.19 1.38 0.73
C CYS A 511 20.98 1.86 -0.71
N PHE A 512 19.73 2.20 -1.05
CA PHE A 512 19.40 2.81 -2.33
C PHE A 512 19.34 4.32 -2.14
N VAL A 513 20.21 5.03 -2.87
CA VAL A 513 20.37 6.47 -2.75
C VAL A 513 19.91 7.13 -4.03
N ARG A 514 19.10 8.16 -3.89
CA ARG A 514 18.69 9.07 -4.96
C ARG A 514 19.05 10.48 -4.55
N ALA A 515 19.91 11.14 -5.31
CA ALA A 515 20.27 12.53 -5.15
C ALA A 515 19.80 13.31 -6.38
N PHE A 516 19.17 14.47 -6.19
CA PHE A 516 18.71 15.30 -7.30
C PHE A 516 18.59 16.76 -6.89
N CYS A 517 18.84 17.65 -7.86
CA CYS A 517 18.68 19.08 -7.70
C CYS A 517 17.36 19.51 -8.34
N LYS A 518 16.47 20.14 -7.57
CA LYS A 518 15.18 20.65 -8.03
C LYS A 518 14.78 21.88 -7.23
N ASP A 519 14.19 22.87 -7.92
CA ASP A 519 13.66 24.09 -7.31
C ASP A 519 14.65 24.83 -6.41
N GLY A 520 15.94 24.85 -6.79
CA GLY A 520 17.00 25.49 -5.99
C GLY A 520 17.36 24.72 -4.71
N MET A 521 16.97 23.46 -4.58
CA MET A 521 17.26 22.59 -3.46
C MET A 521 18.01 21.34 -3.93
N LEU A 522 19.00 20.90 -3.14
CA LEU A 522 19.62 19.58 -3.25
C LEU A 522 18.84 18.61 -2.38
N ASN A 523 18.22 17.62 -3.00
CA ASN A 523 17.43 16.59 -2.31
C ASN A 523 18.18 15.26 -2.33
N LEU A 524 18.26 14.62 -1.16
CA LEU A 524 18.86 13.32 -0.97
C LEU A 524 17.83 12.39 -0.33
N ILE A 525 17.49 11.31 -1.01
CA ILE A 525 16.57 10.29 -0.52
C ILE A 525 17.31 8.97 -0.39
N ILE A 526 17.36 8.43 0.81
CA ILE A 526 18.05 7.19 1.12
C ILE A 526 17.03 6.16 1.59
N TRP A 527 16.96 5.03 0.89
CA TRP A 527 16.16 3.88 1.27
C TRP A 527 17.07 2.78 1.81
N ASN A 528 16.93 2.45 3.07
CA ASN A 528 17.70 1.40 3.70
C ASN A 528 16.92 0.08 3.72
N THR A 529 17.51 -0.97 3.16
CA THR A 529 16.94 -2.32 3.17
C THR A 529 17.58 -3.23 4.21
N PHE A 530 18.62 -2.80 4.92
CA PHE A 530 19.21 -3.51 6.05
C PHE A 530 18.18 -3.61 7.16
N GLY A 531 17.48 -4.74 7.21
CA GLY A 531 16.23 -4.85 7.93
C GLY A 531 16.35 -4.74 9.44
N LEU A 532 15.54 -3.87 10.01
CA LEU A 532 15.08 -3.99 11.38
C LEU A 532 13.57 -4.30 11.34
N MET A 533 13.23 -5.56 11.43
CA MET A 533 11.89 -5.94 11.79
C MET A 533 11.68 -5.56 13.26
N GLY A 534 10.84 -4.55 13.52
CA GLY A 534 10.18 -4.45 14.81
C GLY A 534 10.39 -3.21 15.66
N SER A 535 11.53 -2.53 15.63
CA SER A 535 11.70 -1.24 16.30
C SER A 535 12.74 -0.41 15.55
N ASN A 536 12.37 0.81 15.19
CA ASN A 536 13.30 1.72 14.56
C ASN A 536 14.01 2.56 15.63
N PRO A 537 15.24 2.19 16.07
CA PRO A 537 15.94 2.90 17.11
C PRO A 537 16.27 4.33 16.73
N ILE A 538 16.48 4.64 15.43
CA ILE A 538 16.75 6.01 14.98
C ILE A 538 15.54 6.91 15.12
N SER A 539 14.34 6.47 14.73
CA SER A 539 13.16 7.32 14.91
C SER A 539 12.91 7.65 16.37
N LYS A 540 13.30 6.74 17.27
CA LYS A 540 13.25 6.95 18.71
C LYS A 540 14.31 7.93 19.17
N THR A 541 15.54 7.79 18.69
CA THR A 541 16.67 8.66 19.04
C THR A 541 16.53 10.06 18.45
N LEU A 542 16.10 10.17 17.17
CA LEU A 542 15.83 11.46 16.52
C LEU A 542 14.60 12.17 17.10
N SER A 543 13.54 11.45 17.49
CA SER A 543 12.40 12.06 18.18
C SER A 543 12.76 12.53 19.59
N GLN A 544 13.60 11.79 20.30
CA GLN A 544 14.15 12.19 21.60
C GLN A 544 15.13 13.35 21.46
N GLY A 545 15.98 13.36 20.42
CA GLY A 545 16.90 14.46 20.12
C GLY A 545 16.15 15.76 19.79
N ARG A 546 15.09 15.71 18.97
CA ARG A 546 14.23 16.89 18.71
C ARG A 546 13.51 17.39 19.98
N GLU A 547 13.05 16.49 20.82
CA GLU A 547 12.39 16.85 22.09
C GLU A 547 13.38 17.47 23.07
N LEU A 548 14.64 17.01 23.10
CA LEU A 548 15.73 17.58 23.89
C LEU A 548 16.18 18.95 23.35
N LEU A 549 16.27 19.12 22.02
CA LEU A 549 16.56 20.41 21.38
C LEU A 549 15.44 21.44 21.62
N ARG A 550 14.18 21.02 21.50
CA ARG A 550 13.01 21.87 21.73
C ARG A 550 12.88 22.29 23.21
N ASN A 551 13.36 21.48 24.13
CA ASN A 551 13.31 21.72 25.58
C ASN A 551 14.58 22.37 26.14
N GLY A 552 15.55 22.78 25.27
CA GLY A 552 16.78 23.46 25.70
C GLY A 552 17.68 22.65 26.63
N ARG A 553 17.54 21.33 26.69
CA ARG A 553 18.24 20.43 27.62
C ARG A 553 19.34 19.60 26.96
N LEU A 554 20.04 20.13 25.98
CA LEU A 554 21.32 19.52 25.56
C LEU A 554 22.42 20.01 26.48
N PRO A 555 23.26 19.10 27.05
CA PRO A 555 24.45 19.52 27.73
C PRO A 555 25.33 20.26 26.72
N LYS A 556 25.67 21.53 27.05
CA LYS A 556 26.69 22.27 26.31
C LYS A 556 27.96 21.44 26.39
N HIS A 557 28.37 20.83 25.31
CA HIS A 557 29.70 20.27 25.20
C HIS A 557 30.70 21.44 25.10
N GLU A 558 31.26 21.81 26.23
CA GLU A 558 32.49 22.58 26.29
C GLU A 558 33.59 21.74 25.64
N GLY A 559 34.14 22.24 24.52
CA GLY A 559 35.44 21.80 24.04
C GLY A 559 35.49 20.97 22.75
N ILE A 560 34.84 21.38 21.68
CA ILE A 560 35.31 20.99 20.35
C ILE A 560 35.76 22.27 19.63
N ASN A 561 37.07 22.46 19.62
CA ASN A 561 37.72 23.55 18.88
C ASN A 561 37.61 23.24 17.37
N PRO A 562 36.98 24.10 16.57
CA PRO A 562 36.74 23.84 15.14
C PRO A 562 38.04 23.82 14.28
N GLU A 563 39.20 24.17 14.85
CA GLU A 563 40.48 24.21 14.12
C GLU A 563 41.29 22.90 14.10
N ARG A 564 40.84 21.83 14.74
CA ARG A 564 41.55 20.51 14.71
C ARG A 564 40.81 19.42 13.96
N GLY A 565 40.29 19.70 12.80
CA GLY A 565 39.72 18.72 11.86
C GLY A 565 40.74 18.11 10.89
N ARG A 566 41.99 17.88 11.30
CA ARG A 566 42.90 17.01 10.54
C ARG A 566 43.03 15.69 11.25
N ILE A 567 42.41 14.65 10.68
CA ILE A 567 42.68 13.26 11.03
C ILE A 567 44.09 12.96 10.49
N ASP A 568 45.03 12.71 11.39
CA ASP A 568 46.37 12.30 11.07
C ASP A 568 46.33 10.85 10.52
N PRO A 569 46.73 10.61 9.26
CA PRO A 569 46.68 9.28 8.66
C PRO A 569 47.64 8.27 9.34
N ASN A 570 48.52 8.72 10.27
CA ASN A 570 49.49 7.88 10.96
C ASN A 570 49.03 7.34 12.31
N ALA A 571 47.80 7.59 12.76
CA ALA A 571 47.29 7.09 14.05
C ALA A 571 46.89 5.61 14.06
N THR A 572 46.94 4.92 12.92
CA THR A 572 46.64 3.47 12.81
C THR A 572 47.78 2.56 13.12
N GLY A 573 48.99 3.11 13.40
CA GLY A 573 50.23 2.34 13.61
C GLY A 573 50.61 2.01 15.06
N ARG A 574 49.81 2.41 16.08
CA ARG A 574 50.24 2.26 17.51
C ARG A 574 49.34 1.41 18.39
N LEU A 575 48.57 0.50 17.84
CA LEU A 575 47.73 -0.44 18.62
C LEU A 575 48.09 -1.93 18.38
N LYS A 576 49.36 -2.23 17.98
CA LYS A 576 49.83 -3.61 17.77
C LYS A 576 50.94 -4.06 18.73
N ASP A 577 51.37 -3.28 19.72
CA ASP A 577 52.43 -3.69 20.65
C ASP A 577 52.04 -3.44 22.12
N ALA A 578 51.03 -4.20 22.61
CA ALA A 578 50.82 -4.38 24.06
C ALA A 578 50.11 -5.72 24.29
N GLY A 579 50.87 -6.78 24.16
CA GLY A 579 50.37 -8.12 24.44
C GLY A 579 51.50 -9.15 24.47
N ASN A 580 52.48 -9.00 25.39
CA ASN A 580 53.29 -10.11 25.87
C ASN A 580 54.09 -9.65 27.10
N GLY A 581 53.75 -10.15 28.25
CA GLY A 581 54.47 -9.96 29.52
C GLY A 581 53.97 -10.97 30.52
N ASN A 582 54.52 -12.16 30.45
CA ASN A 582 54.54 -13.17 31.49
C ASN A 582 55.00 -12.55 32.80
N ASP A 583 54.36 -12.84 33.93
CA ASP A 583 55.07 -13.31 35.08
C ASP A 583 54.08 -13.91 36.13
N GLY A 584 54.43 -15.10 36.57
CA GLY A 584 53.74 -15.93 37.48
C GLY A 584 54.07 -15.62 38.94
N ALA A 585 53.22 -16.09 39.83
CA ALA A 585 53.48 -16.62 41.18
C ALA A 585 52.15 -17.09 41.80
N SER A 586 51.95 -18.33 41.84
CA SER A 586 51.91 -19.34 42.92
C SER A 586 51.30 -18.84 44.24
N LEU A 587 50.39 -19.63 44.77
CA LEU A 587 50.35 -20.38 46.00
C LEU A 587 48.98 -20.45 46.70
N GLN A 588 48.54 -21.70 46.82
CA GLN A 588 47.99 -22.47 47.95
C GLN A 588 46.65 -22.07 48.52
N ALA A 589 45.70 -22.94 48.39
CA ALA A 589 45.34 -24.17 49.10
C ALA A 589 44.55 -23.93 50.38
N ALA A 590 43.42 -24.52 50.44
CA ALA A 590 42.89 -25.37 51.51
C ALA A 590 41.38 -25.16 51.79
N GLY A 591 40.65 -26.25 51.85
CA GLY A 591 39.57 -26.47 52.77
C GLY A 591 38.20 -26.80 52.20
N ARG A 592 37.89 -28.08 51.97
CA ARG A 592 36.58 -28.71 52.11
C ARG A 592 36.32 -29.03 53.60
N PRO A 593 35.11 -29.35 54.12
CA PRO A 593 33.98 -30.00 53.47
C PRO A 593 32.56 -29.64 54.02
N ASP A 594 31.57 -30.25 53.33
CA ASP A 594 30.28 -30.83 53.78
C ASP A 594 29.10 -29.97 54.22
N GLY A 595 27.96 -30.31 53.60
CA GLY A 595 26.67 -30.30 54.26
C GLY A 595 25.47 -29.85 53.38
N THR A 596 24.88 -30.81 52.66
CA THR A 596 23.43 -31.03 52.43
C THR A 596 22.44 -29.87 52.56
N SER A 597 21.69 -29.55 51.54
CA SER A 597 20.25 -29.88 51.39
C SER A 597 19.56 -29.11 50.25
N ASP A 598 18.70 -29.81 49.54
CA ASP A 598 17.75 -29.44 48.52
C ASP A 598 17.04 -28.10 48.76
N ARG A 599 17.02 -27.26 47.72
CA ARG A 599 15.81 -26.59 47.26
C ARG A 599 16.01 -26.06 45.83
N GLN A 600 15.22 -26.64 44.92
CA GLN A 600 15.03 -26.14 43.56
C GLN A 600 14.37 -24.75 43.61
N ASP A 601 15.08 -23.73 43.14
CA ASP A 601 14.48 -22.48 42.69
C ASP A 601 15.02 -22.17 41.28
N LYS A 602 14.09 -22.21 40.34
CA LYS A 602 14.32 -21.82 38.97
C LYS A 602 14.58 -20.33 38.87
N ALA A 603 15.83 -19.92 38.83
CA ALA A 603 16.23 -18.58 38.47
C ALA A 603 16.44 -18.46 36.97
N SER A 604 15.60 -17.67 36.32
CA SER A 604 15.79 -17.20 34.94
C SER A 604 17.09 -16.38 34.84
N PRO A 605 17.86 -16.50 33.76
CA PRO A 605 19.06 -15.70 33.59
C PRO A 605 18.70 -14.24 33.36
N LYS A 606 19.11 -13.36 34.27
CA LYS A 606 19.17 -11.93 34.04
C LYS A 606 20.06 -11.67 32.83
N LYS A 607 19.50 -11.20 31.73
CA LYS A 607 20.25 -10.66 30.58
C LYS A 607 20.96 -9.40 31.03
N ASP A 608 22.27 -9.46 30.91
CA ASP A 608 23.21 -8.42 31.22
C ASP A 608 22.88 -7.08 30.55
N SER A 609 22.86 -6.05 31.37
CA SER A 609 22.62 -4.64 31.02
C SER A 609 23.84 -3.93 30.40
N HIS A 610 24.80 -4.67 29.80
CA HIS A 610 26.00 -4.08 29.20
C HIS A 610 25.92 -3.72 27.73
N LEU A 611 24.80 -4.02 27.02
CA LEU A 611 24.61 -3.67 25.61
C LEU A 611 24.08 -2.25 25.34
N GLY A 612 23.81 -1.45 26.37
CA GLY A 612 23.12 -0.17 26.21
C GLY A 612 24.02 1.07 26.02
N ARG A 613 25.35 0.98 26.15
CA ARG A 613 26.22 2.18 26.12
C ARG A 613 26.94 2.44 24.79
N ASN A 614 27.14 1.45 23.93
CA ASN A 614 27.85 1.64 22.65
C ASN A 614 26.95 1.87 21.43
N GLU A 615 25.63 1.70 21.55
CA GLU A 615 24.71 1.86 20.41
C GLU A 615 24.27 3.31 20.15
N ALA A 616 24.50 4.24 21.10
CA ALA A 616 24.03 5.62 21.00
C ALA A 616 25.02 6.57 20.26
N GLN A 617 26.29 6.25 20.18
CA GLN A 617 27.32 7.15 19.61
C GLN A 617 27.21 7.40 18.10
N PRO A 618 26.96 6.39 17.23
CA PRO A 618 26.89 6.65 15.78
C PRO A 618 25.65 7.43 15.37
N ASP A 619 24.53 7.27 16.07
CA ASP A 619 23.30 8.02 15.78
C ASP A 619 23.39 9.48 16.22
N ALA A 620 24.17 9.78 17.27
CA ALA A 620 24.45 11.14 17.72
C ALA A 620 25.30 11.93 16.69
N ALA A 621 26.27 11.26 16.07
CA ALA A 621 27.07 11.85 14.98
C ALA A 621 26.21 12.19 13.75
N LEU A 622 25.25 11.32 13.39
CA LEU A 622 24.31 11.57 12.29
C LEU A 622 23.39 12.75 12.62
N ILE A 623 22.90 12.88 13.87
CA ILE A 623 22.06 14.00 14.30
C ILE A 623 22.83 15.32 14.18
N GLY A 624 24.07 15.37 14.60
CA GLY A 624 24.92 16.56 14.47
C GLY A 624 25.18 16.95 13.01
N LEU A 625 25.27 15.99 12.10
CA LEU A 625 25.41 16.24 10.66
C LEU A 625 24.11 16.70 9.98
N LEU A 626 22.96 16.46 10.59
CA LEU A 626 21.65 16.90 10.08
C LEU A 626 21.19 18.23 10.69
N GLU A 627 21.98 18.82 11.62
CA GLU A 627 21.72 20.18 12.13
C GLU A 627 21.81 21.20 11.01
N GLY A 628 20.79 22.02 10.86
CA GLY A 628 20.68 23.03 9.79
C GLY A 628 20.15 22.51 8.44
N CYS A 629 19.76 21.22 8.36
CA CYS A 629 19.14 20.66 7.18
C CYS A 629 17.66 20.37 7.45
N ASP A 630 16.80 20.55 6.42
CA ASP A 630 15.47 19.98 6.45
C ASP A 630 15.56 18.48 6.22
N TYR A 631 15.18 17.70 7.20
CA TYR A 631 15.18 16.24 7.06
C TYR A 631 13.89 15.60 7.58
N SER A 632 13.51 14.52 6.95
CA SER A 632 12.41 13.66 7.39
C SER A 632 12.83 12.20 7.41
N LEU A 633 12.49 11.51 8.49
CA LEU A 633 12.66 10.07 8.61
C LEU A 633 11.28 9.42 8.60
N SER A 634 11.10 8.45 7.75
CA SER A 634 9.88 7.66 7.61
C SER A 634 10.23 6.18 7.47
N ASN A 635 9.24 5.31 7.65
CA ASN A 635 9.45 3.86 7.56
C ASN A 635 8.43 3.20 6.61
N PRO A 636 8.28 3.70 5.38
CA PRO A 636 7.33 3.13 4.45
C PRO A 636 7.72 1.70 4.09
N PHE A 637 6.73 0.81 4.03
CA PHE A 637 6.91 -0.62 3.73
C PHE A 637 7.81 -1.38 4.72
N GLY A 638 8.03 -0.85 5.93
CA GLY A 638 8.99 -1.41 6.89
C GLY A 638 10.45 -1.24 6.47
N LEU A 639 10.73 -0.32 5.53
CA LEU A 639 12.06 0.11 5.15
C LEU A 639 12.32 1.50 5.71
N GLU A 640 13.53 1.73 6.19
CA GLU A 640 13.93 3.04 6.68
C GLU A 640 14.18 3.97 5.49
N ARG A 641 13.55 5.15 5.50
CA ARG A 641 13.70 6.19 4.48
C ARG A 641 14.09 7.49 5.14
N LEU A 642 15.27 7.99 4.79
CA LEU A 642 15.77 9.31 5.17
C LEU A 642 15.68 10.24 3.95
N CYS A 643 15.01 11.37 4.09
CA CYS A 643 15.01 12.46 3.12
C CYS A 643 15.73 13.65 3.74
N VAL A 644 16.66 14.23 3.01
CA VAL A 644 17.40 15.44 3.39
C VAL A 644 17.27 16.45 2.25
N SER A 645 16.87 17.67 2.57
CA SER A 645 16.79 18.79 1.61
C SER A 645 17.66 19.94 2.10
N LEU A 646 18.51 20.43 1.22
CA LEU A 646 19.49 21.50 1.49
C LEU A 646 19.26 22.64 0.50
N GLY A 647 18.96 23.85 1.02
CA GLY A 647 18.97 25.09 0.23
C GLY A 647 20.39 25.57 -0.05
N LYS A 648 20.57 26.42 -1.07
CA LYS A 648 21.85 27.11 -1.30
C LYS A 648 22.16 27.97 -0.09
N ALA A 649 23.40 27.89 0.42
CA ALA A 649 23.87 28.81 1.44
C ALA A 649 23.71 30.24 0.90
N GLN A 650 22.97 31.08 1.62
CA GLN A 650 22.94 32.52 1.30
C GLN A 650 24.37 33.03 1.53
N THR A 651 25.08 33.32 0.45
CA THR A 651 26.27 34.16 0.52
C THR A 651 25.81 35.49 1.10
N GLN A 652 26.08 35.74 2.36
CA GLN A 652 25.94 37.08 2.95
C GLN A 652 26.85 38.01 2.17
N GLU A 653 26.27 38.78 1.27
CA GLU A 653 26.92 39.98 0.80
C GLU A 653 27.15 40.91 2.01
N PRO A 654 28.37 41.36 2.30
CA PRO A 654 28.62 42.26 3.41
C PRO A 654 28.05 43.63 3.03
N GLY A 655 26.88 43.98 3.59
CA GLY A 655 26.37 45.36 3.53
C GLY A 655 24.94 45.53 3.05
N LYS A 656 23.95 44.92 3.72
CA LYS A 656 22.55 45.42 3.69
C LYS A 656 21.93 45.32 5.08
N ASP A 657 21.33 46.45 5.49
CA ASP A 657 20.72 46.66 6.79
C ASP A 657 19.57 45.66 7.11
N PRO A 658 19.33 45.33 8.41
CA PRO A 658 18.36 44.35 8.84
C PRO A 658 16.88 44.74 8.67
N ALA A 659 16.54 45.85 8.06
CA ALA A 659 15.16 46.36 8.01
C ALA A 659 14.30 45.77 6.85
N ASP A 660 14.88 44.97 5.94
CA ASP A 660 14.14 44.43 4.76
C ASP A 660 13.83 42.91 4.86
N GLN A 661 14.05 42.28 6.02
CA GLN A 661 13.83 40.81 6.18
C GLN A 661 12.40 40.42 6.45
N ASP A 662 11.52 41.32 6.89
CA ASP A 662 10.12 40.94 7.23
C ASP A 662 9.17 40.83 6.01
N ALA A 663 9.61 41.19 4.81
CA ALA A 663 8.77 41.15 3.61
C ALA A 663 8.92 39.88 2.76
N CYS A 664 9.88 39.01 3.07
CA CYS A 664 10.14 37.76 2.29
C CYS A 664 9.62 36.47 2.93
N GLU A 665 9.29 36.44 4.23
CA GLU A 665 8.80 35.24 4.88
C GLU A 665 7.34 34.86 4.53
N GLU A 666 6.54 35.79 3.99
CA GLU A 666 5.15 35.48 3.57
C GLU A 666 5.01 34.78 2.22
N ARG A 667 6.06 34.57 1.44
CA ARG A 667 5.98 33.94 0.10
C ARG A 667 6.47 32.51 0.01
N GLY A 668 6.93 31.90 1.09
CA GLY A 668 7.49 30.54 1.12
C GLY A 668 6.47 29.41 1.19
N HIS A 669 5.21 29.69 1.52
CA HIS A 669 4.16 28.68 1.60
C HIS A 669 3.24 28.66 0.38
N ARG A 670 3.76 28.43 -0.81
CA ARG A 670 2.91 27.97 -1.92
C ARG A 670 2.63 26.48 -1.76
N ARG A 671 1.42 26.21 -1.27
CA ARG A 671 0.74 24.91 -1.32
C ARG A 671 0.88 24.32 -2.73
N PHE A 672 1.27 23.06 -2.78
CA PHE A 672 1.11 22.21 -3.95
C PHE A 672 -0.40 21.96 -4.17
N ASP A 673 -1.05 22.87 -4.89
CA ASP A 673 -2.36 22.63 -5.47
C ASP A 673 -2.13 21.73 -6.69
N GLY A 674 -2.39 20.43 -6.51
CA GLY A 674 -2.39 19.45 -7.58
C GLY A 674 -3.57 19.66 -8.53
N ARG A 675 -3.54 20.72 -9.35
CA ARG A 675 -4.44 20.86 -10.49
C ARG A 675 -3.80 20.18 -11.69
N PRO A 676 -4.52 19.29 -12.38
CA PRO A 676 -4.07 18.84 -13.69
C PRO A 676 -4.09 20.02 -14.64
N ALA A 677 -2.98 20.29 -15.30
CA ALA A 677 -2.90 21.20 -16.42
C ALA A 677 -3.79 20.67 -17.57
N GLY A 678 -4.90 21.31 -17.80
CA GLY A 678 -5.80 20.96 -18.90
C GLY A 678 -7.11 21.73 -18.78
N GLN A 679 -7.13 22.88 -19.42
CA GLN A 679 -8.21 23.56 -20.13
C GLN A 679 -8.06 25.07 -19.94
N ALA A 680 -7.30 25.67 -20.84
CA ALA A 680 -7.46 27.07 -21.19
C ALA A 680 -8.60 27.11 -22.21
N GLU A 681 -9.79 27.45 -21.78
CA GLU A 681 -10.85 28.02 -22.61
C GLU A 681 -11.02 29.47 -22.16
N GLY A 682 -11.04 30.37 -23.13
CA GLY A 682 -11.47 31.74 -22.93
C GLY A 682 -10.42 32.80 -23.29
N ASP A 683 -10.32 33.09 -24.56
CA ASP A 683 -9.75 34.34 -25.06
C ASP A 683 -10.52 35.54 -24.53
N PRO A 684 -9.84 36.60 -24.08
CA PRO A 684 -10.41 37.96 -24.15
C PRO A 684 -9.91 38.66 -25.39
N GLU A 685 -10.85 39.24 -26.12
CA GLU A 685 -10.77 40.13 -27.26
C GLU A 685 -9.51 41.03 -27.29
N ALA A 686 -8.77 40.93 -28.40
CA ALA A 686 -7.78 41.92 -28.79
C ALA A 686 -8.43 42.91 -29.81
N PRO A 687 -8.12 44.22 -29.72
CA PRO A 687 -8.71 45.23 -30.60
C PRO A 687 -8.14 45.17 -32.01
N LYS A 688 -9.02 45.40 -33.01
CA LYS A 688 -8.72 45.48 -34.43
C LYS A 688 -7.74 46.61 -34.77
N PRO A 689 -6.77 46.41 -35.65
CA PRO A 689 -6.14 47.46 -36.41
C PRO A 689 -6.79 47.62 -37.79
N SER A 690 -6.91 48.86 -38.21
CA SER A 690 -7.49 49.41 -39.43
C SER A 690 -6.73 49.05 -40.71
N GLU A 691 -7.51 49.02 -41.80
CA GLU A 691 -7.19 48.87 -43.21
C GLU A 691 -5.96 49.62 -43.72
N SER A 692 -5.14 48.97 -44.56
CA SER A 692 -4.75 49.47 -45.90
C SER A 692 -4.06 48.35 -46.72
N ASP A 693 -4.65 48.06 -47.84
CA ASP A 693 -4.21 47.29 -49.03
C ASP A 693 -3.07 48.00 -49.80
N PRO A 694 -2.55 47.48 -50.94
CA PRO A 694 -2.43 46.18 -51.56
C PRO A 694 -1.05 45.88 -52.21
N CYS A 695 -0.97 44.70 -52.89
CA CYS A 695 -0.09 44.30 -54.00
C CYS A 695 0.90 43.18 -53.72
N GLY A 696 0.63 41.93 -54.17
CA GLY A 696 1.01 41.54 -55.51
C GLY A 696 1.87 40.25 -55.50
N ARG A 697 1.37 39.22 -56.19
CA ARG A 697 2.08 38.12 -56.90
C ARG A 697 2.41 36.80 -56.20
N ARG A 698 1.61 35.79 -56.54
CA ARG A 698 2.02 34.41 -56.79
C ARG A 698 3.07 34.28 -57.93
N PRO A 699 3.79 33.19 -58.21
CA PRO A 699 3.30 31.80 -58.19
C PRO A 699 4.32 30.68 -57.85
N SER A 700 3.75 29.48 -57.68
CA SER A 700 4.20 28.13 -58.11
C SER A 700 5.51 27.53 -57.59
N ARG A 701 5.46 26.54 -56.79
CA ARG A 701 5.46 25.08 -57.13
C ARG A 701 5.20 24.25 -55.86
#